data_a7fdafeef16be3779fe614a37ce584b5
#
_entry.id   a7fdafeef16be3779fe614a37ce584b5
#
_cell.length_a   1.000
_cell.length_b   1.000
_cell.length_c   1.000
_cell.angle_alpha   90.00
_cell.angle_beta   90.00
_cell.angle_gamma   90.00
#
_symmetry.space_group_name_H-M   'P 1'
#
loop_
_entity.id
_entity.type
_entity.pdbx_description
1 polymer ?
#
loop_
_entity_poly.entity_id
_entity_poly.type
_entity_poly.pdbx_seq_one_letter_code
_entity_poly.pdbx_strand_id
1 'polypeptide(L)'
;MLKPYRLPPVEGEWIDRNKSVSFKFEGKSFCGFEGDTITSALWASGQRLLGRSFKYHRPRGILSLANHDVNVMVQWGQHLNVRADVTALEPQMQVNAVNTTGGLEKDQGKIFNHLSSLLPVGFYYKAFHSKKLFPHWERLFRNITGLGKVDIETPRIFTPKDYDFCSVAVIGAGPSGLAAALAAAEQGADTLLIDENPQCGGSGHYQRGGDNSLWHATKQLLEKVETHPLIRVLASTVAAGYYADHWLALVSERKMTKLRAKSVVFATGAFEQPAVFRNNDLPGVMLGSAAQRLMYRFAVRPAQRAVVLLANDDGYRLAFDLKAHGVEIAAMVDMRPEGAAQNPFSKSLTDQGVPLYTGCCVYEALPAKEDHVVGMARVASFSDGKADPATVREIQCDGIIMSVGWAPAANLLYQANTQMRYTDALEQFVPEELAPGIFACGRVNGLYNPDARLRDGQRAGSAAAAYLGFGKALEVSISPGMTCPNFSWPIVSHPQGKNFVDFDEDLQLKDFENAVQEGFDNIELLKRFTTNGMGPSQGKHSNMNALRILGRLMGQRPDAVGTTTARPFFHPIPLSHLAGRGFHPERRTPVHPRHVALNAFFMRAGEWLRPEYYARAGCNRSACIQEEVAAVRASVGLIDVGTLGKLEVFGPQAVELLERVYVSKYANLKVGMTRYAVMCDEAGVVIDDGVIARLAEDHFYFTTTTSGAAQIYRELSRLNTMWRLNCGIVNHTGAFSAMNLAGPKSREVLQQLTAIDLSGASFPYLAIREGRVAGIPARLMRVGFVGEWGYEIHIPAEYGITLWDAILDAGRPFSIRPFGVEAQRVLRLEKGHVIIGQDTDGLTNPYEAGLGWAIKMDKPFFVGKRSLHILSKQPLRQQLVGFQMPQEYTGPPPQECHLIIHAGEIAGRVTSIAYSQAINAHIGLALVAPDLASSATSFDIRLTNGNSVTAQITSLPFYDPGQMRQKETTCA
;
A
#
# COMPACT_ATOMS: atom_id res chain seq x y z
N MET A 1 28.86 10.91 -38.94
CA MET A 1 27.99 12.06 -39.08
C MET A 1 27.49 12.46 -37.71
N LEU A 2 27.74 13.69 -37.26
CA LEU A 2 27.15 14.21 -36.03
C LEU A 2 25.62 14.17 -36.18
N LYS A 3 24.93 13.49 -35.27
CA LYS A 3 23.49 13.43 -35.24
C LYS A 3 22.93 14.85 -35.04
N PRO A 4 21.88 15.28 -35.75
CA PRO A 4 21.49 16.70 -35.84
C PRO A 4 21.03 17.32 -34.51
N TYR A 5 20.85 16.53 -33.45
CA TYR A 5 20.33 16.98 -32.18
C TYR A 5 21.32 16.93 -31.01
N ARG A 6 22.45 16.18 -31.10
CA ARG A 6 23.48 16.22 -30.06
C ARG A 6 24.32 17.50 -30.22
N LEU A 7 24.36 18.32 -29.17
CA LEU A 7 25.08 19.56 -29.10
C LEU A 7 26.57 19.34 -28.81
N PRO A 8 27.44 20.31 -29.07
CA PRO A 8 28.79 20.36 -28.50
C PRO A 8 28.77 20.28 -26.99
N PRO A 9 29.93 20.02 -26.30
CA PRO A 9 29.97 19.98 -24.85
C PRO A 9 29.38 21.22 -24.19
N VAL A 10 28.54 20.99 -23.16
CA VAL A 10 27.92 22.05 -22.39
C VAL A 10 28.43 21.96 -20.96
N GLU A 11 28.81 23.10 -20.37
CA GLU A 11 29.30 23.15 -19.00
C GLU A 11 28.27 22.54 -18.02
N GLY A 12 28.72 21.57 -17.23
CA GLY A 12 27.87 20.90 -16.24
C GLY A 12 26.94 19.82 -16.82
N GLU A 13 27.16 19.39 -18.08
CA GLU A 13 26.40 18.28 -18.63
C GLU A 13 26.61 16.99 -17.81
N TRP A 14 25.57 16.15 -17.74
CA TRP A 14 25.59 14.93 -16.93
C TRP A 14 26.17 13.72 -17.64
N ILE A 15 26.38 13.82 -18.95
CA ILE A 15 26.88 12.74 -19.80
C ILE A 15 28.41 12.64 -19.78
N ASP A 16 28.94 11.42 -19.75
CA ASP A 16 30.35 11.14 -19.98
C ASP A 16 30.58 10.78 -21.47
N ARG A 17 31.09 11.72 -22.22
CA ARG A 17 31.30 11.55 -23.68
C ARG A 17 32.37 10.53 -24.04
N ASN A 18 33.22 10.14 -23.08
CA ASN A 18 34.25 9.12 -23.33
C ASN A 18 33.67 7.70 -23.23
N LYS A 19 32.44 7.56 -22.69
CA LYS A 19 31.79 6.28 -22.48
C LYS A 19 30.53 6.17 -23.34
N SER A 20 30.69 5.61 -24.52
CA SER A 20 29.57 5.35 -25.43
C SER A 20 28.78 4.11 -25.00
N VAL A 21 27.47 4.21 -25.01
CA VAL A 21 26.54 3.15 -24.61
C VAL A 21 25.62 2.79 -25.78
N SER A 22 25.68 1.53 -26.23
CA SER A 22 24.80 1.00 -27.28
C SER A 22 23.61 0.27 -26.67
N PHE A 23 22.40 0.50 -27.21
CA PHE A 23 21.16 -0.12 -26.78
C PHE A 23 20.19 -0.31 -27.95
N LYS A 24 19.11 -1.03 -27.73
CA LYS A 24 18.04 -1.23 -28.72
C LYS A 24 16.72 -0.65 -28.24
N PHE A 25 16.01 0.04 -29.14
CA PHE A 25 14.64 0.49 -28.95
C PHE A 25 13.78 0.01 -30.12
N GLU A 26 12.70 -0.70 -29.84
CA GLU A 26 11.83 -1.32 -30.85
C GLU A 26 12.63 -2.16 -31.88
N GLY A 27 13.65 -2.88 -31.40
CA GLY A 27 14.53 -3.70 -32.23
C GLY A 27 15.60 -2.93 -33.03
N LYS A 28 15.53 -1.59 -33.14
CA LYS A 28 16.50 -0.74 -33.81
C LYS A 28 17.66 -0.39 -32.85
N SER A 29 18.90 -0.37 -33.37
CA SER A 29 20.08 -0.02 -32.57
C SER A 29 20.29 1.49 -32.48
N PHE A 30 20.55 1.97 -31.28
CA PHE A 30 20.85 3.35 -30.94
C PHE A 30 22.12 3.44 -30.10
N CYS A 31 22.65 4.65 -29.98
CA CYS A 31 23.84 4.94 -29.20
C CYS A 31 23.66 6.25 -28.43
N GLY A 32 23.98 6.24 -27.15
CA GLY A 32 24.07 7.39 -26.26
C GLY A 32 25.42 7.39 -25.52
N PHE A 33 25.48 8.10 -24.42
CA PHE A 33 26.63 8.18 -23.51
C PHE A 33 26.21 7.74 -22.11
N GLU A 34 27.15 7.30 -21.27
CA GLU A 34 26.90 7.12 -19.84
C GLU A 34 26.40 8.46 -19.26
N GLY A 35 25.34 8.42 -18.44
CA GLY A 35 24.66 9.60 -17.93
C GLY A 35 23.45 10.04 -18.78
N ASP A 36 23.31 9.58 -20.02
CA ASP A 36 22.05 9.76 -20.76
C ASP A 36 20.92 8.97 -20.08
N THR A 37 19.70 9.47 -20.22
CA THR A 37 18.49 8.67 -20.04
C THR A 37 18.10 7.97 -21.34
N ILE A 38 17.23 6.95 -21.27
CA ILE A 38 16.72 6.29 -22.48
C ILE A 38 16.16 7.34 -23.45
N THR A 39 15.35 8.27 -22.95
CA THR A 39 14.70 9.30 -23.74
C THR A 39 15.69 10.32 -24.31
N SER A 40 16.65 10.80 -23.52
CA SER A 40 17.64 11.79 -24.02
C SER A 40 18.51 11.23 -25.15
N ALA A 41 18.92 9.95 -25.03
CA ALA A 41 19.70 9.25 -26.08
C ALA A 41 18.88 9.04 -27.35
N LEU A 42 17.62 8.66 -27.24
CA LEU A 42 16.70 8.52 -28.38
C LEU A 42 16.49 9.85 -29.07
N TRP A 43 16.22 10.93 -28.32
CA TRP A 43 16.02 12.28 -28.87
C TRP A 43 17.27 12.81 -29.56
N ALA A 44 18.43 12.62 -28.95
CA ALA A 44 19.72 12.94 -29.54
C ALA A 44 19.96 12.21 -30.87
N SER A 45 19.37 11.03 -31.02
CA SER A 45 19.45 10.21 -32.24
C SER A 45 18.41 10.58 -33.31
N GLY A 46 17.51 11.53 -33.02
CA GLY A 46 16.44 11.96 -33.92
C GLY A 46 15.16 11.14 -33.82
N GLN A 47 15.09 10.18 -32.87
CA GLN A 47 13.85 9.43 -32.61
C GLN A 47 12.90 10.31 -31.79
N ARG A 48 11.79 10.74 -32.38
CA ARG A 48 10.82 11.66 -31.79
C ARG A 48 9.57 10.97 -31.26
N LEU A 49 9.10 9.95 -31.96
CA LEU A 49 7.98 9.11 -31.50
C LEU A 49 8.54 8.12 -30.49
N LEU A 50 8.16 8.29 -29.20
CA LEU A 50 8.74 7.56 -28.09
C LEU A 50 7.74 6.64 -27.37
N GLY A 51 6.44 6.93 -27.53
CA GLY A 51 5.38 6.18 -26.89
C GLY A 51 4.02 6.40 -27.53
N ARG A 52 3.00 5.73 -26.99
CA ARG A 52 1.60 5.90 -27.33
C ARG A 52 0.77 6.19 -26.10
N SER A 53 -0.26 7.03 -26.26
CA SER A 53 -1.16 7.36 -25.17
C SER A 53 -2.03 6.18 -24.75
N PHE A 54 -2.50 6.21 -23.51
CA PHE A 54 -3.18 5.10 -22.84
C PHE A 54 -4.51 4.70 -23.53
N LYS A 55 -5.38 5.68 -23.84
CA LYS A 55 -6.75 5.42 -24.30
C LYS A 55 -6.88 5.51 -25.82
N TYR A 56 -6.25 6.51 -26.44
CA TYR A 56 -6.43 6.78 -27.86
C TYR A 56 -5.25 6.37 -28.74
N HIS A 57 -4.19 5.81 -28.14
CA HIS A 57 -2.98 5.40 -28.84
C HIS A 57 -2.35 6.50 -29.69
N ARG A 58 -2.49 7.75 -29.25
CA ARG A 58 -1.91 8.91 -29.90
C ARG A 58 -0.40 8.94 -29.73
N PRO A 59 0.35 9.52 -30.67
CA PRO A 59 1.79 9.63 -30.57
C PRO A 59 2.20 10.48 -29.35
N ARG A 60 3.23 10.03 -28.64
CA ARG A 60 3.80 10.71 -27.48
C ARG A 60 5.30 10.93 -27.64
N GLY A 61 5.79 12.08 -27.15
CA GLY A 61 7.19 12.44 -27.04
C GLY A 61 7.51 12.93 -25.63
N ILE A 62 8.61 13.70 -25.49
CA ILE A 62 9.00 14.33 -24.23
C ILE A 62 7.99 15.45 -23.90
N LEU A 63 7.48 15.45 -22.65
CA LEU A 63 6.72 16.57 -22.09
C LEU A 63 7.55 17.36 -21.09
N SER A 64 7.99 16.75 -19.97
CA SER A 64 8.72 17.43 -18.91
C SER A 64 10.15 16.94 -18.70
N LEU A 65 10.49 15.75 -19.15
CA LEU A 65 11.79 15.09 -18.91
C LEU A 65 12.16 15.11 -17.42
N ALA A 66 11.22 14.70 -16.57
CA ALA A 66 11.36 14.70 -15.13
C ALA A 66 10.70 13.48 -14.50
N ASN A 67 11.00 13.22 -13.23
CA ASN A 67 10.55 12.04 -12.51
C ASN A 67 9.02 11.91 -12.34
N HIS A 68 8.27 12.95 -12.67
CA HIS A 68 6.81 12.96 -12.68
C HIS A 68 6.19 12.86 -14.09
N ASP A 69 7.01 12.71 -15.12
CA ASP A 69 6.52 12.49 -16.48
C ASP A 69 6.28 11.01 -16.75
N VAL A 70 5.21 10.71 -17.47
CA VAL A 70 4.80 9.35 -17.84
C VAL A 70 4.46 9.19 -19.31
N ASN A 71 4.73 10.22 -20.13
CA ASN A 71 4.48 10.16 -21.56
C ASN A 71 5.30 9.06 -22.26
N VAL A 72 6.47 8.74 -21.72
CA VAL A 72 7.37 7.74 -22.28
C VAL A 72 7.59 6.63 -21.26
N MET A 73 6.64 5.71 -21.17
CA MET A 73 6.76 4.48 -20.41
C MET A 73 7.15 3.34 -21.35
N VAL A 74 8.12 2.54 -20.92
CA VAL A 74 8.70 1.47 -21.73
C VAL A 74 8.79 0.16 -20.94
N GLN A 75 8.97 -0.93 -21.64
CA GLN A 75 9.37 -2.21 -21.08
C GLN A 75 10.86 -2.42 -21.33
N TRP A 76 11.60 -2.75 -20.30
CA TRP A 76 13.00 -3.14 -20.33
C TRP A 76 13.17 -4.55 -19.79
N GLY A 77 13.39 -5.52 -20.66
CA GLY A 77 13.42 -6.93 -20.26
C GLY A 77 12.11 -7.34 -19.60
N GLN A 78 12.18 -7.77 -18.36
CA GLN A 78 11.02 -8.13 -17.54
C GLN A 78 10.42 -6.96 -16.76
N HIS A 79 11.06 -5.79 -16.76
CA HIS A 79 10.58 -4.60 -16.05
C HIS A 79 9.55 -3.85 -16.89
N LEU A 80 8.31 -3.80 -16.40
CA LEU A 80 7.20 -3.07 -17.02
C LEU A 80 7.13 -1.64 -16.51
N ASN A 81 6.59 -0.76 -17.34
CA ASN A 81 6.29 0.64 -16.98
C ASN A 81 7.51 1.41 -16.45
N VAL A 82 8.67 1.15 -17.05
CA VAL A 82 9.89 1.91 -16.78
C VAL A 82 9.76 3.31 -17.38
N ARG A 83 10.03 4.32 -16.57
CA ARG A 83 9.98 5.72 -17.01
C ARG A 83 11.26 6.08 -17.75
N ALA A 84 11.19 6.14 -19.08
CA ALA A 84 12.35 6.34 -19.93
C ALA A 84 13.03 7.72 -19.74
N ASP A 85 12.29 8.71 -19.26
CA ASP A 85 12.78 10.09 -19.06
C ASP A 85 13.81 10.22 -17.92
N VAL A 86 13.79 9.29 -16.96
CA VAL A 86 14.68 9.35 -15.79
C VAL A 86 15.49 8.08 -15.58
N THR A 87 15.25 7.04 -16.35
CA THR A 87 16.03 5.80 -16.28
C THR A 87 17.33 5.97 -17.03
N ALA A 88 18.44 5.79 -16.31
CA ALA A 88 19.78 5.84 -16.88
C ALA A 88 19.96 4.78 -17.96
N LEU A 89 20.71 5.13 -19.00
CA LEU A 89 21.02 4.23 -20.09
C LEU A 89 22.10 3.22 -19.67
N GLU A 90 21.82 1.94 -19.86
CA GLU A 90 22.76 0.85 -19.59
C GLU A 90 23.18 0.12 -20.89
N PRO A 91 24.40 -0.47 -20.93
CA PRO A 91 24.84 -1.21 -22.08
C PRO A 91 23.93 -2.39 -22.43
N GLN A 92 23.66 -2.58 -23.71
CA GLN A 92 22.87 -3.66 -24.27
C GLN A 92 21.40 -3.70 -23.83
N MET A 93 20.86 -2.64 -23.24
CA MET A 93 19.43 -2.54 -22.96
C MET A 93 18.59 -2.88 -24.19
N GLN A 94 17.53 -3.67 -23.99
CA GLN A 94 16.50 -3.92 -24.99
C GLN A 94 15.18 -3.32 -24.48
N VAL A 95 14.78 -2.24 -25.09
CA VAL A 95 13.67 -1.41 -24.65
C VAL A 95 12.57 -1.41 -25.71
N ASN A 96 11.34 -1.63 -25.28
CA ASN A 96 10.16 -1.57 -26.15
C ASN A 96 9.14 -0.60 -25.55
N ALA A 97 8.40 0.09 -26.42
CA ALA A 97 7.28 0.89 -25.97
C ALA A 97 6.16 -0.01 -25.40
N VAL A 98 5.52 0.45 -24.35
CA VAL A 98 4.30 -0.18 -23.83
C VAL A 98 3.06 0.40 -24.52
N ASN A 99 1.89 -0.20 -24.32
CA ASN A 99 0.62 0.26 -24.89
C ASN A 99 0.60 0.27 -26.42
N THR A 100 1.20 -0.73 -27.06
CA THR A 100 1.18 -0.88 -28.52
C THR A 100 0.79 -2.30 -28.92
N THR A 101 0.12 -2.42 -30.07
CA THR A 101 -0.20 -3.71 -30.69
C THR A 101 0.37 -3.71 -32.11
N GLY A 102 1.44 -4.49 -32.33
CA GLY A 102 2.17 -4.53 -33.61
C GLY A 102 3.33 -3.55 -33.69
N GLY A 103 3.80 -3.00 -32.54
CA GLY A 103 4.92 -2.08 -32.41
C GLY A 103 4.55 -0.61 -32.50
N LEU A 104 5.49 0.24 -32.12
CA LEU A 104 5.27 1.68 -31.93
C LEU A 104 4.80 2.41 -33.20
N GLU A 105 5.39 2.12 -34.37
CA GLU A 105 5.06 2.78 -35.63
C GLU A 105 3.76 2.23 -36.26
N LYS A 106 3.55 0.91 -36.22
CA LYS A 106 2.44 0.18 -36.84
C LYS A 106 1.34 -0.22 -35.85
N ASP A 107 1.20 0.52 -34.78
CA ASP A 107 0.24 0.24 -33.73
C ASP A 107 -1.20 0.17 -34.25
N GLN A 108 -1.86 -0.96 -34.09
CA GLN A 108 -3.23 -1.20 -34.49
C GLN A 108 -4.24 -0.42 -33.63
N GLY A 109 -3.86 -0.11 -32.39
CA GLY A 109 -4.67 0.68 -31.46
C GLY A 109 -4.98 2.11 -31.94
N LYS A 110 -4.29 2.63 -32.98
CA LYS A 110 -4.59 3.93 -33.60
C LYS A 110 -6.06 4.11 -34.00
N ILE A 111 -6.78 3.03 -34.25
CA ILE A 111 -8.21 3.06 -34.57
C ILE A 111 -9.04 3.74 -33.45
N PHE A 112 -8.64 3.61 -32.18
CA PHE A 112 -9.34 4.24 -31.06
C PHE A 112 -9.28 5.77 -31.10
N ASN A 113 -8.27 6.37 -31.74
CA ASN A 113 -8.23 7.79 -31.95
C ASN A 113 -9.37 8.28 -32.91
N HIS A 114 -9.73 7.48 -33.88
CA HIS A 114 -10.86 7.78 -34.78
C HIS A 114 -12.20 7.52 -34.10
N LEU A 115 -12.27 6.51 -33.22
CA LEU A 115 -13.46 6.17 -32.45
C LEU A 115 -13.61 6.98 -31.16
N SER A 116 -12.81 7.98 -30.93
CA SER A 116 -12.73 8.75 -29.66
C SER A 116 -14.06 9.42 -29.28
N SER A 117 -14.95 9.72 -30.22
CA SER A 117 -16.31 10.24 -29.96
C SER A 117 -17.20 9.22 -29.28
N LEU A 118 -16.93 7.92 -29.44
CA LEU A 118 -17.67 6.82 -28.83
C LEU A 118 -17.10 6.39 -27.48
N LEU A 119 -15.98 6.96 -27.08
CA LEU A 119 -15.26 6.64 -25.88
C LEU A 119 -15.13 7.85 -24.91
N PRO A 120 -16.22 8.60 -24.61
CA PRO A 120 -16.17 9.66 -23.61
C PRO A 120 -15.87 9.08 -22.22
N VAL A 121 -15.53 9.92 -21.28
CA VAL A 121 -15.43 9.51 -19.86
C VAL A 121 -16.76 8.86 -19.43
N GLY A 122 -16.68 7.75 -18.71
CA GLY A 122 -17.85 6.99 -18.27
C GLY A 122 -18.54 6.15 -19.35
N PHE A 123 -17.96 6.02 -20.54
CA PHE A 123 -18.57 5.25 -21.65
C PHE A 123 -18.99 3.82 -21.26
N TYR A 124 -18.23 3.16 -20.40
CA TYR A 124 -18.54 1.79 -19.96
C TYR A 124 -19.74 1.73 -19.00
N TYR A 125 -20.00 2.77 -18.22
CA TYR A 125 -21.25 2.84 -17.43
C TYR A 125 -22.49 3.01 -18.30
N LYS A 126 -22.34 3.71 -19.44
CA LYS A 126 -23.46 4.03 -20.34
C LYS A 126 -23.74 2.93 -21.34
N ALA A 127 -22.71 2.31 -21.91
CA ALA A 127 -22.84 1.35 -23.01
C ALA A 127 -22.64 -0.12 -22.61
N PHE A 128 -21.90 -0.40 -21.53
CA PHE A 128 -21.47 -1.76 -21.17
C PHE A 128 -21.96 -2.20 -19.78
N HIS A 129 -23.14 -1.77 -19.36
CA HIS A 129 -23.69 -1.97 -18.02
C HIS A 129 -24.38 -3.31 -17.78
N SER A 130 -24.56 -4.18 -18.79
CA SER A 130 -25.20 -5.48 -18.64
C SER A 130 -24.40 -6.37 -17.68
N LYS A 131 -24.99 -6.75 -16.54
CA LYS A 131 -24.37 -7.60 -15.51
C LYS A 131 -23.85 -8.94 -16.07
N LYS A 132 -24.56 -9.52 -17.08
CA LYS A 132 -24.18 -10.81 -17.69
C LYS A 132 -22.98 -10.66 -18.64
N LEU A 133 -22.92 -9.57 -19.38
CA LEU A 133 -21.87 -9.34 -20.40
C LEU A 133 -20.66 -8.58 -19.86
N PHE A 134 -20.81 -7.87 -18.75
CA PHE A 134 -19.74 -7.04 -18.19
C PHE A 134 -18.42 -7.79 -17.96
N PRO A 135 -18.37 -9.04 -17.43
CA PRO A 135 -17.11 -9.76 -17.27
C PRO A 135 -16.35 -10.01 -18.57
N HIS A 136 -17.07 -10.13 -19.69
CA HIS A 136 -16.45 -10.29 -21.02
C HIS A 136 -15.91 -8.96 -21.54
N TRP A 137 -16.68 -7.87 -21.38
CA TRP A 137 -16.26 -6.53 -21.75
C TRP A 137 -15.08 -6.07 -20.90
N GLU A 138 -15.11 -6.29 -19.59
CA GLU A 138 -14.04 -5.95 -18.65
C GLU A 138 -12.73 -6.66 -19.04
N ARG A 139 -12.79 -7.93 -19.35
CA ARG A 139 -11.63 -8.72 -19.83
C ARG A 139 -11.09 -8.18 -21.15
N LEU A 140 -11.98 -7.82 -22.08
CA LEU A 140 -11.59 -7.22 -23.35
C LEU A 140 -10.88 -5.88 -23.13
N PHE A 141 -11.47 -4.98 -22.33
CA PHE A 141 -10.88 -3.68 -22.03
C PHE A 141 -9.53 -3.82 -21.30
N ARG A 142 -9.45 -4.72 -20.34
CA ARG A 142 -8.18 -5.00 -19.61
C ARG A 142 -7.08 -5.50 -20.57
N ASN A 143 -7.41 -6.27 -21.57
CA ASN A 143 -6.45 -6.73 -22.56
C ASN A 143 -6.03 -5.66 -23.57
N ILE A 144 -6.88 -4.69 -23.83
CA ILE A 144 -6.64 -3.58 -24.77
C ILE A 144 -5.89 -2.44 -24.06
N THR A 145 -6.20 -2.17 -22.78
CA THR A 145 -5.52 -1.12 -22.04
C THR A 145 -4.09 -1.55 -21.72
N GLY A 146 -3.14 -0.81 -22.24
CA GLY A 146 -1.81 -1.32 -22.47
C GLY A 146 -0.73 -0.83 -21.53
N LEU A 147 -0.95 -0.75 -20.24
CA LEU A 147 0.17 -0.61 -19.30
C LEU A 147 0.95 -1.93 -19.08
N GLY A 148 0.77 -2.89 -19.98
CA GLY A 148 1.41 -4.19 -19.97
C GLY A 148 0.75 -5.21 -19.06
N LYS A 149 1.16 -6.46 -19.18
CA LYS A 149 0.74 -7.57 -18.31
C LYS A 149 1.81 -7.80 -17.27
N VAL A 150 1.38 -7.90 -16.00
CA VAL A 150 2.30 -8.30 -14.93
C VAL A 150 2.81 -9.70 -15.21
N ASP A 151 4.12 -9.85 -15.29
CA ASP A 151 4.77 -11.14 -15.37
C ASP A 151 4.99 -11.66 -13.94
N ILE A 152 4.18 -12.65 -13.55
CA ILE A 152 4.24 -13.26 -12.22
C ILE A 152 5.47 -14.16 -12.01
N GLU A 153 6.18 -14.51 -13.09
CA GLU A 153 7.41 -15.30 -13.03
C GLU A 153 8.66 -14.43 -12.93
N THR A 154 8.51 -13.10 -13.00
CA THR A 154 9.63 -12.18 -12.79
C THR A 154 10.30 -12.46 -11.45
N PRO A 155 11.61 -12.74 -11.42
CA PRO A 155 12.33 -13.03 -10.20
C PRO A 155 12.18 -11.89 -9.18
N ARG A 156 11.98 -12.27 -7.95
CA ARG A 156 11.85 -11.29 -6.87
C ARG A 156 13.17 -10.55 -6.66
N ILE A 157 13.12 -9.23 -6.75
CA ILE A 157 14.22 -8.36 -6.37
C ILE A 157 14.14 -8.11 -4.88
N PHE A 158 15.18 -8.47 -4.13
CA PHE A 158 15.28 -8.13 -2.72
C PHE A 158 15.62 -6.65 -2.56
N THR A 159 14.75 -5.91 -1.88
CA THR A 159 14.94 -4.49 -1.59
C THR A 159 15.06 -4.30 -0.08
N PRO A 160 16.26 -4.01 0.45
CA PRO A 160 16.47 -3.78 1.88
C PRO A 160 15.63 -2.60 2.39
N LYS A 161 15.28 -2.67 3.67
CA LYS A 161 14.58 -1.61 4.41
C LYS A 161 15.51 -1.12 5.52
N ASP A 162 16.07 0.07 5.32
CA ASP A 162 16.97 0.70 6.29
C ASP A 162 16.23 1.70 7.18
N TYR A 163 16.88 2.06 8.27
CA TYR A 163 16.49 3.16 9.15
C TYR A 163 17.60 4.18 9.21
N ASP A 164 17.25 5.46 9.18
CA ASP A 164 18.20 6.57 9.33
C ASP A 164 17.61 7.68 10.18
N PHE A 165 18.47 8.52 10.74
CA PHE A 165 18.10 9.61 11.63
C PHE A 165 18.91 10.84 11.29
N CYS A 166 18.30 12.04 11.41
CA CYS A 166 19.00 13.31 11.34
C CYS A 166 18.30 14.39 12.18
N SER A 167 18.99 15.46 12.45
CA SER A 167 18.38 16.63 13.09
C SER A 167 17.50 17.38 12.11
N VAL A 168 18.04 17.76 10.96
CA VAL A 168 17.30 18.49 9.91
C VAL A 168 17.33 17.69 8.61
N ALA A 169 16.16 17.35 8.07
CA ALA A 169 16.04 16.81 6.71
C ALA A 169 15.64 17.93 5.73
N VAL A 170 16.40 18.11 4.66
CA VAL A 170 16.07 19.05 3.58
C VAL A 170 15.71 18.26 2.33
N ILE A 171 14.49 18.46 1.82
CA ILE A 171 13.95 17.73 0.68
C ILE A 171 14.01 18.62 -0.58
N GLY A 172 14.88 18.24 -1.50
CA GLY A 172 15.20 18.96 -2.73
C GLY A 172 16.52 19.74 -2.64
N ALA A 173 17.48 19.37 -3.46
CA ALA A 173 18.80 20.01 -3.55
C ALA A 173 18.88 21.05 -4.68
N GLY A 174 17.80 21.81 -4.90
CA GLY A 174 17.82 23.02 -5.72
C GLY A 174 18.46 24.20 -4.98
N PRO A 175 18.52 25.40 -5.59
CA PRO A 175 19.19 26.57 -4.97
C PRO A 175 18.72 26.86 -3.56
N SER A 176 17.40 26.81 -3.31
CA SER A 176 16.84 27.04 -1.96
C SER A 176 17.20 25.93 -0.96
N GLY A 177 17.19 24.66 -1.42
CA GLY A 177 17.53 23.54 -0.54
C GLY A 177 19.02 23.49 -0.18
N LEU A 178 19.90 23.81 -1.14
CA LEU A 178 21.33 23.94 -0.87
C LEU A 178 21.61 25.06 0.15
N ALA A 179 20.96 26.21 -0.02
CA ALA A 179 21.07 27.33 0.93
C ALA A 179 20.49 26.96 2.32
N ALA A 180 19.39 26.20 2.36
CA ALA A 180 18.78 25.74 3.62
C ALA A 180 19.66 24.71 4.34
N ALA A 181 20.20 23.73 3.63
CA ALA A 181 21.10 22.74 4.20
C ALA A 181 22.35 23.36 4.80
N LEU A 182 22.98 24.28 4.04
CA LEU A 182 24.15 25.01 4.52
C LEU A 182 23.83 25.84 5.76
N ALA A 183 22.75 26.61 5.75
CA ALA A 183 22.36 27.46 6.86
C ALA A 183 22.01 26.68 8.13
N ALA A 184 21.42 25.49 8.00
CA ALA A 184 21.16 24.60 9.14
C ALA A 184 22.44 24.00 9.70
N ALA A 185 23.34 23.54 8.84
CA ALA A 185 24.62 22.94 9.25
C ALA A 185 25.60 23.96 9.85
N GLU A 186 25.68 25.19 9.32
CA GLU A 186 26.47 26.29 9.89
C GLU A 186 26.03 26.67 11.30
N GLN A 187 24.78 26.33 11.69
CA GLN A 187 24.31 26.48 13.06
C GLN A 187 24.59 25.25 13.95
N GLY A 188 25.21 24.21 13.42
CA GLY A 188 25.61 23.02 14.15
C GLY A 188 24.61 21.85 14.07
N ALA A 189 23.57 21.93 13.23
CA ALA A 189 22.63 20.84 13.06
C ALA A 189 23.14 19.75 12.10
N ASP A 190 23.09 18.48 12.50
CA ASP A 190 23.27 17.34 11.60
C ASP A 190 22.17 17.37 10.53
N THR A 191 22.57 17.55 9.28
CA THR A 191 21.66 17.84 8.17
C THR A 191 21.75 16.78 7.07
N LEU A 192 20.59 16.25 6.66
CA LEU A 192 20.49 15.34 5.54
C LEU A 192 19.79 16.04 4.36
N LEU A 193 20.51 16.20 3.26
CA LEU A 193 19.99 16.76 2.02
C LEU A 193 19.61 15.64 1.06
N ILE A 194 18.36 15.65 0.55
CA ILE A 194 17.78 14.56 -0.26
C ILE A 194 17.34 15.13 -1.60
N ASP A 195 17.75 14.50 -2.72
CA ASP A 195 17.30 14.86 -4.06
C ASP A 195 17.01 13.64 -4.94
N GLU A 196 15.95 13.74 -5.74
CA GLU A 196 15.54 12.70 -6.68
C GLU A 196 16.48 12.54 -7.88
N ASN A 197 17.23 13.59 -8.23
CA ASN A 197 18.15 13.57 -9.35
C ASN A 197 19.53 13.01 -8.95
N PRO A 198 20.29 12.47 -9.92
CA PRO A 198 21.65 11.98 -9.66
C PRO A 198 22.66 13.09 -9.31
N GLN A 199 22.38 14.32 -9.72
CA GLN A 199 23.19 15.48 -9.40
C GLN A 199 22.34 16.60 -8.79
N CYS A 200 22.85 17.23 -7.76
CA CYS A 200 22.22 18.38 -7.10
C CYS A 200 22.29 19.65 -7.95
N GLY A 201 21.56 20.68 -7.53
CA GLY A 201 21.49 21.98 -8.23
C GLY A 201 20.09 22.33 -8.75
N GLY A 202 19.23 21.34 -8.95
CA GLY A 202 17.82 21.53 -9.29
C GLY A 202 17.65 22.48 -10.50
N SER A 203 16.73 23.45 -10.40
CA SER A 203 16.50 24.44 -11.47
C SER A 203 17.64 25.41 -11.66
N GLY A 204 18.53 25.60 -10.71
CA GLY A 204 19.73 26.41 -10.85
C GLY A 204 20.71 25.86 -11.90
N HIS A 205 20.69 24.53 -12.09
CA HIS A 205 21.52 23.87 -13.09
C HIS A 205 21.08 24.16 -14.54
N TYR A 206 19.78 24.18 -14.84
CA TYR A 206 19.25 24.20 -16.20
C TYR A 206 18.49 25.48 -16.57
N GLN A 207 18.03 26.30 -15.63
CA GLN A 207 17.38 27.59 -15.92
C GLN A 207 18.38 28.73 -15.87
N ARG A 208 19.20 28.88 -16.90
CA ARG A 208 20.32 29.81 -16.91
C ARG A 208 19.94 31.18 -17.43
N GLY A 209 18.95 31.25 -18.33
CA GLY A 209 18.38 32.52 -18.80
C GLY A 209 19.33 33.44 -19.57
N GLY A 210 20.45 32.92 -20.08
CA GLY A 210 21.45 33.62 -20.84
C GLY A 210 22.53 34.32 -20.01
N ASP A 211 22.37 34.55 -18.70
CA ASP A 211 23.35 35.23 -17.84
C ASP A 211 24.13 34.31 -16.90
N ASN A 212 23.72 33.07 -16.75
CA ASN A 212 24.32 32.05 -15.88
C ASN A 212 24.42 32.43 -14.37
N SER A 213 23.88 33.56 -13.94
CA SER A 213 24.08 34.08 -12.57
C SER A 213 23.60 33.09 -11.51
N LEU A 214 22.40 32.55 -11.71
CA LEU A 214 21.85 31.53 -10.79
C LEU A 214 22.68 30.24 -10.79
N TRP A 215 23.21 29.84 -11.97
CA TRP A 215 24.08 28.67 -12.09
C TRP A 215 25.37 28.85 -11.29
N HIS A 216 26.04 30.00 -11.42
CA HIS A 216 27.27 30.28 -10.69
C HIS A 216 27.03 30.29 -9.17
N ALA A 217 25.97 30.96 -8.71
CA ALA A 217 25.59 30.94 -7.29
C ALA A 217 25.25 29.52 -6.78
N THR A 218 24.57 28.72 -7.59
CA THR A 218 24.24 27.33 -7.24
C THR A 218 25.49 26.46 -7.14
N LYS A 219 26.44 26.62 -8.06
CA LYS A 219 27.71 25.89 -8.06
C LYS A 219 28.53 26.19 -6.81
N GLN A 220 28.63 27.46 -6.42
CA GLN A 220 29.32 27.85 -5.18
C GLN A 220 28.67 27.26 -3.93
N LEU A 221 27.35 27.20 -3.88
CA LEU A 221 26.64 26.55 -2.78
C LEU A 221 26.86 25.04 -2.75
N LEU A 222 26.90 24.40 -3.92
CA LEU A 222 27.14 22.97 -4.03
C LEU A 222 28.53 22.59 -3.49
N GLU A 223 29.57 23.34 -3.88
CA GLU A 223 30.95 23.17 -3.38
C GLU A 223 31.04 23.27 -1.84
N LYS A 224 30.31 24.23 -1.25
CA LYS A 224 30.22 24.37 0.21
C LYS A 224 29.47 23.23 0.90
N VAL A 225 28.36 22.80 0.31
CA VAL A 225 27.54 21.71 0.86
C VAL A 225 28.29 20.39 0.81
N GLU A 226 28.99 20.08 -0.29
CA GLU A 226 29.75 18.83 -0.44
C GLU A 226 30.95 18.71 0.51
N THR A 227 31.49 19.85 0.92
CA THR A 227 32.65 19.88 1.83
C THR A 227 32.29 20.07 3.30
N HIS A 228 31.00 20.31 3.61
CA HIS A 228 30.59 20.59 4.98
C HIS A 228 30.42 19.31 5.82
N PRO A 229 31.13 19.16 6.97
CA PRO A 229 31.17 17.91 7.73
C PRO A 229 29.82 17.48 8.35
N LEU A 230 28.89 18.41 8.56
CA LEU A 230 27.56 18.13 9.12
C LEU A 230 26.47 17.90 8.06
N ILE A 231 26.83 17.89 6.77
CA ILE A 231 25.86 17.66 5.69
C ILE A 231 26.12 16.31 5.04
N ARG A 232 25.11 15.46 5.05
CA ARG A 232 25.08 14.23 4.26
C ARG A 232 24.14 14.44 3.06
N VAL A 233 24.55 14.04 1.87
CA VAL A 233 23.75 14.18 0.64
C VAL A 233 23.29 12.81 0.14
N LEU A 234 22.00 12.65 -0.08
CA LEU A 234 21.38 11.49 -0.72
C LEU A 234 20.81 11.91 -2.08
N ALA A 235 21.60 11.81 -3.12
CA ALA A 235 21.17 11.94 -4.50
C ALA A 235 20.46 10.68 -5.00
N SER A 236 19.80 10.73 -6.16
CA SER A 236 19.00 9.63 -6.75
C SER A 236 18.03 9.01 -5.74
N THR A 237 17.49 9.81 -4.83
CA THR A 237 16.64 9.35 -3.74
C THR A 237 15.36 10.18 -3.65
N VAL A 238 14.22 9.55 -3.86
CA VAL A 238 12.90 10.20 -3.80
C VAL A 238 12.37 10.15 -2.38
N ALA A 239 12.04 11.30 -1.80
CA ALA A 239 11.19 11.36 -0.61
C ALA A 239 9.73 11.11 -1.04
N ALA A 240 9.30 9.85 -1.01
CA ALA A 240 8.05 9.41 -1.63
C ALA A 240 6.83 9.53 -0.71
N GLY A 241 7.02 9.69 0.58
CA GLY A 241 5.94 9.83 1.56
C GLY A 241 6.41 10.46 2.86
N TYR A 242 5.51 11.23 3.47
CA TYR A 242 5.68 11.80 4.80
C TYR A 242 4.62 11.24 5.75
N TYR A 243 5.00 10.93 6.98
CA TYR A 243 4.16 10.32 8.01
C TYR A 243 4.30 11.07 9.33
N ALA A 244 3.45 10.73 10.31
CA ALA A 244 3.51 11.32 11.64
C ALA A 244 4.91 11.25 12.25
N ASP A 245 5.22 12.19 13.17
CA ASP A 245 6.50 12.26 13.88
C ASP A 245 7.72 12.40 12.94
N HIS A 246 7.52 13.15 11.85
CA HIS A 246 8.53 13.44 10.82
C HIS A 246 9.21 12.20 10.20
N TRP A 247 8.48 11.08 10.11
CA TRP A 247 8.94 9.93 9.34
C TRP A 247 8.80 10.19 7.84
N LEU A 248 9.85 9.89 7.10
CA LEU A 248 9.92 10.00 5.65
C LEU A 248 10.24 8.63 5.04
N ALA A 249 9.53 8.27 3.98
CA ALA A 249 9.88 7.13 3.14
C ALA A 249 10.80 7.60 2.01
N LEU A 250 12.07 7.26 2.10
CA LEU A 250 13.07 7.56 1.08
C LEU A 250 13.27 6.34 0.19
N VAL A 251 13.11 6.52 -1.12
CA VAL A 251 13.19 5.45 -2.11
C VAL A 251 14.33 5.74 -3.08
N SER A 252 15.35 4.90 -3.07
CA SER A 252 16.41 4.85 -4.06
C SER A 252 16.24 3.60 -4.93
N GLU A 253 17.04 3.41 -5.96
CA GLU A 253 16.94 2.27 -6.86
C GLU A 253 16.99 0.92 -6.13
N ARG A 254 17.84 0.79 -5.11
CA ARG A 254 18.17 -0.49 -4.48
C ARG A 254 17.61 -0.66 -3.08
N LYS A 255 17.10 0.38 -2.44
CA LYS A 255 16.63 0.31 -1.06
C LYS A 255 15.56 1.33 -0.73
N MET A 256 14.84 1.05 0.34
CA MET A 256 13.94 1.97 0.99
C MET A 256 14.47 2.33 2.37
N THR A 257 14.67 3.62 2.64
CA THR A 257 15.10 4.09 3.95
C THR A 257 13.94 4.76 4.67
N LYS A 258 13.68 4.35 5.89
CA LYS A 258 12.74 4.99 6.81
C LYS A 258 13.52 6.02 7.61
N LEU A 259 13.49 7.26 7.15
CA LEU A 259 14.17 8.37 7.81
C LEU A 259 13.26 8.98 8.87
N ARG A 260 13.78 9.16 10.08
CA ARG A 260 13.15 9.99 11.11
C ARG A 260 13.98 11.24 11.32
N ALA A 261 13.40 12.40 11.00
CA ALA A 261 14.01 13.69 11.24
C ALA A 261 13.42 14.36 12.48
N LYS A 262 14.16 15.26 13.12
CA LYS A 262 13.60 16.10 14.18
C LYS A 262 12.91 17.35 13.63
N SER A 263 13.33 17.79 12.44
CA SER A 263 12.73 18.90 11.69
C SER A 263 12.90 18.67 10.19
N VAL A 264 11.96 19.17 9.36
CA VAL A 264 11.96 18.97 7.91
C VAL A 264 11.81 20.31 7.18
N VAL A 265 12.65 20.54 6.18
CA VAL A 265 12.57 21.67 5.27
C VAL A 265 12.18 21.17 3.87
N PHE A 266 11.02 21.57 3.38
CA PHE A 266 10.56 21.26 2.03
C PHE A 266 11.04 22.34 1.05
N ALA A 267 12.03 22.00 0.23
CA ALA A 267 12.60 22.80 -0.86
C ALA A 267 12.28 22.17 -2.22
N THR A 268 11.13 21.54 -2.33
CA THR A 268 10.68 20.65 -3.43
C THR A 268 10.42 21.38 -4.76
N GLY A 269 10.37 22.74 -4.74
CA GLY A 269 10.22 23.52 -5.95
C GLY A 269 8.80 23.55 -6.50
N ALA A 270 8.69 23.52 -7.84
CA ALA A 270 7.40 23.60 -8.54
C ALA A 270 7.45 22.78 -9.84
N PHE A 271 6.28 22.30 -10.27
CA PHE A 271 6.05 21.63 -11.54
C PHE A 271 5.59 22.65 -12.59
N GLU A 272 6.26 22.70 -13.74
CA GLU A 272 5.81 23.53 -14.86
C GLU A 272 4.50 22.98 -15.44
N GLN A 273 3.55 23.86 -15.76
CA GLN A 273 2.20 23.50 -16.19
C GLN A 273 2.05 23.63 -17.71
N PRO A 274 1.41 22.66 -18.37
CA PRO A 274 1.17 22.75 -19.82
C PRO A 274 0.02 23.71 -20.14
N ALA A 275 0.09 24.36 -21.30
CA ALA A 275 -1.09 24.94 -21.93
C ALA A 275 -1.95 23.86 -22.58
N VAL A 276 -3.26 24.10 -22.57
CA VAL A 276 -4.25 23.21 -23.18
C VAL A 276 -4.69 23.80 -24.52
N PHE A 277 -4.35 23.12 -25.61
CA PHE A 277 -4.77 23.48 -26.96
C PHE A 277 -4.86 22.23 -27.85
N ARG A 278 -5.41 22.35 -29.04
CA ARG A 278 -5.55 21.19 -29.92
C ARG A 278 -4.22 20.55 -30.26
N ASN A 279 -4.12 19.23 -30.12
CA ASN A 279 -2.93 18.42 -30.35
C ASN A 279 -1.70 18.81 -29.51
N ASN A 280 -1.92 19.33 -28.31
CA ASN A 280 -0.85 19.68 -27.36
C ASN A 280 -0.04 18.47 -26.86
N ASP A 281 -0.36 17.28 -27.32
CA ASP A 281 0.25 16.01 -27.01
C ASP A 281 1.20 15.46 -28.08
N LEU A 282 1.33 16.16 -29.20
CA LEU A 282 2.20 15.71 -30.28
C LEU A 282 3.68 15.72 -29.89
N PRO A 283 4.50 14.73 -30.35
CA PRO A 283 5.95 14.77 -30.20
C PRO A 283 6.52 16.06 -30.77
N GLY A 284 7.31 16.77 -29.95
CA GLY A 284 7.81 18.12 -30.28
C GLY A 284 7.08 19.22 -29.51
N VAL A 285 5.89 18.94 -28.92
CA VAL A 285 5.29 19.84 -27.93
C VAL A 285 5.84 19.47 -26.57
N MET A 286 6.54 20.41 -25.90
CA MET A 286 7.16 20.15 -24.60
C MET A 286 7.18 21.39 -23.70
N LEU A 287 7.39 21.16 -22.40
CA LEU A 287 7.57 22.23 -21.41
C LEU A 287 8.97 22.90 -21.59
N GLY A 288 9.05 24.16 -21.23
CA GLY A 288 10.30 24.92 -21.25
C GLY A 288 11.39 24.29 -20.41
N SER A 289 11.03 23.81 -19.21
CA SER A 289 11.98 23.11 -18.36
C SER A 289 12.48 21.78 -18.96
N ALA A 290 11.70 21.10 -19.79
CA ALA A 290 12.14 19.92 -20.52
C ALA A 290 13.20 20.27 -21.57
N ALA A 291 12.95 21.32 -22.35
CA ALA A 291 13.90 21.81 -23.32
C ALA A 291 15.23 22.22 -22.66
N GLN A 292 15.17 22.93 -21.53
CA GLN A 292 16.35 23.32 -20.77
C GLN A 292 17.09 22.11 -20.16
N ARG A 293 16.39 21.10 -19.65
CA ARG A 293 17.02 19.83 -19.19
C ARG A 293 17.72 19.10 -20.33
N LEU A 294 17.09 19.01 -21.50
CA LEU A 294 17.71 18.41 -22.68
C LEU A 294 19.03 19.14 -23.03
N MET A 295 19.02 20.47 -23.08
CA MET A 295 20.20 21.26 -23.47
C MET A 295 21.32 21.17 -22.42
N TYR A 296 21.02 21.45 -21.17
CA TYR A 296 22.04 21.61 -20.13
C TYR A 296 22.47 20.29 -19.44
N ARG A 297 21.57 19.33 -19.28
CA ARG A 297 21.93 18.05 -18.65
C ARG A 297 22.51 17.04 -19.66
N PHE A 298 21.92 17.01 -20.86
CA PHE A 298 22.23 15.97 -21.84
C PHE A 298 22.86 16.50 -23.13
N ALA A 299 23.08 17.80 -23.21
CA ALA A 299 23.59 18.46 -24.44
C ALA A 299 22.80 18.01 -25.68
N VAL A 300 21.47 18.06 -25.61
CA VAL A 300 20.58 17.70 -26.72
C VAL A 300 19.72 18.89 -27.12
N ARG A 301 19.69 19.19 -28.42
CA ARG A 301 18.83 20.23 -28.97
C ARG A 301 17.37 19.80 -28.94
N PRO A 302 16.45 20.57 -28.34
CA PRO A 302 15.04 20.19 -28.25
C PRO A 302 14.30 20.22 -29.60
N ALA A 303 14.61 21.20 -30.42
CA ALA A 303 14.08 21.44 -31.76
C ALA A 303 15.11 22.17 -32.63
N GLN A 304 14.96 22.15 -33.95
CA GLN A 304 15.75 23.00 -34.84
C GLN A 304 15.14 24.39 -34.96
N ARG A 305 13.80 24.46 -35.10
CA ARG A 305 13.02 25.66 -35.24
C ARG A 305 11.79 25.62 -34.36
N ALA A 306 11.73 26.44 -33.30
CA ALA A 306 10.72 26.40 -32.29
C ALA A 306 9.77 27.60 -32.28
N VAL A 307 8.50 27.35 -31.97
CA VAL A 307 7.59 28.38 -31.47
C VAL A 307 7.63 28.29 -29.93
N VAL A 308 7.85 29.43 -29.26
CA VAL A 308 7.83 29.52 -27.80
C VAL A 308 6.49 30.10 -27.38
N LEU A 309 5.63 29.25 -26.78
CA LEU A 309 4.38 29.69 -26.18
C LEU A 309 4.65 30.07 -24.72
N LEU A 310 4.39 31.29 -24.36
CA LEU A 310 4.69 31.78 -23.03
C LEU A 310 3.57 32.65 -22.45
N ALA A 311 3.59 32.81 -21.14
CA ALA A 311 2.69 33.70 -20.41
C ALA A 311 3.33 34.21 -19.10
N ASN A 312 4.66 34.13 -19.01
CA ASN A 312 5.47 34.63 -17.90
C ASN A 312 6.87 35.02 -18.39
N ASP A 313 7.66 35.61 -17.51
CA ASP A 313 9.01 36.07 -17.86
C ASP A 313 10.03 34.95 -17.98
N ASP A 314 9.77 33.78 -17.35
CA ASP A 314 10.62 32.59 -17.54
C ASP A 314 10.61 32.12 -19.00
N GLY A 315 9.54 32.36 -19.76
CA GLY A 315 9.45 32.06 -21.20
C GLY A 315 10.41 32.88 -22.04
N TYR A 316 10.64 34.14 -21.70
CA TYR A 316 11.65 34.96 -22.39
C TYR A 316 13.07 34.52 -22.04
N ARG A 317 13.34 34.17 -20.78
CA ARG A 317 14.63 33.62 -20.36
C ARG A 317 14.91 32.29 -21.05
N LEU A 318 13.90 31.42 -21.19
CA LEU A 318 13.98 30.20 -21.99
C LEU A 318 14.39 30.51 -23.45
N ALA A 319 13.84 31.54 -24.06
CA ALA A 319 14.18 31.93 -25.43
C ALA A 319 15.67 32.26 -25.57
N PHE A 320 16.31 32.91 -24.61
CA PHE A 320 17.77 33.12 -24.61
C PHE A 320 18.53 31.78 -24.52
N ASP A 321 18.11 30.88 -23.67
CA ASP A 321 18.74 29.55 -23.57
C ASP A 321 18.62 28.77 -24.88
N LEU A 322 17.48 28.79 -25.56
CA LEU A 322 17.27 28.17 -26.86
C LEU A 322 18.18 28.74 -27.94
N LYS A 323 18.27 30.09 -28.03
CA LYS A 323 19.15 30.77 -29.00
C LYS A 323 20.64 30.44 -28.74
N ALA A 324 21.05 30.42 -27.47
CA ALA A 324 22.44 30.10 -27.11
C ALA A 324 22.82 28.66 -27.52
N HIS A 325 21.87 27.76 -27.68
CA HIS A 325 22.08 26.38 -28.12
C HIS A 325 21.70 26.15 -29.61
N GLY A 326 21.59 27.24 -30.39
CA GLY A 326 21.38 27.17 -31.84
C GLY A 326 20.00 26.70 -32.26
N VAL A 327 18.98 26.93 -31.44
CA VAL A 327 17.57 26.76 -31.83
C VAL A 327 17.09 28.06 -32.47
N GLU A 328 16.57 27.98 -33.70
CA GLU A 328 15.89 29.09 -34.34
C GLU A 328 14.55 29.34 -33.68
N ILE A 329 14.27 30.54 -33.20
CA ILE A 329 12.97 30.89 -32.65
C ILE A 329 12.12 31.47 -33.81
N ALA A 330 11.18 30.65 -34.30
CA ALA A 330 10.25 31.02 -35.36
C ALA A 330 9.29 32.13 -34.90
N ALA A 331 8.85 32.10 -33.68
CA ALA A 331 8.05 33.12 -33.02
C ALA A 331 8.00 32.92 -31.52
N MET A 332 7.84 34.03 -30.78
CA MET A 332 7.33 34.04 -29.42
C MET A 332 5.84 34.37 -29.43
N VAL A 333 5.04 33.59 -28.74
CA VAL A 333 3.58 33.75 -28.61
C VAL A 333 3.27 33.98 -27.15
N ASP A 334 3.05 35.22 -26.74
CA ASP A 334 2.72 35.59 -25.38
C ASP A 334 1.20 35.70 -25.23
N MET A 335 0.64 34.88 -24.32
CA MET A 335 -0.81 34.89 -24.05
C MET A 335 -1.26 36.17 -23.32
N ARG A 336 -0.34 36.87 -22.68
CA ARG A 336 -0.60 38.14 -22.02
C ARG A 336 -0.85 39.30 -23.00
N PRO A 337 -1.68 40.27 -22.62
CA PRO A 337 -1.85 41.48 -23.44
C PRO A 337 -0.54 42.27 -23.55
N GLU A 338 -0.45 43.10 -24.56
CA GLU A 338 0.76 43.84 -24.93
C GLU A 338 1.45 44.55 -23.77
N GLY A 339 0.69 45.26 -22.95
CA GLY A 339 1.24 46.02 -21.80
C GLY A 339 1.88 45.12 -20.73
N ALA A 340 1.40 43.90 -20.55
CA ALA A 340 1.96 42.94 -19.60
C ALA A 340 3.13 42.12 -20.19
N ALA A 341 3.23 42.06 -21.51
CA ALA A 341 4.29 41.36 -22.24
C ALA A 341 5.55 42.20 -22.41
N GLN A 342 5.47 43.53 -22.24
CA GLN A 342 6.58 44.46 -22.38
C GLN A 342 7.51 44.41 -21.15
N ASN A 343 8.74 43.94 -21.36
CA ASN A 343 9.77 43.90 -20.33
C ASN A 343 11.16 43.94 -21.02
N PRO A 344 12.27 44.10 -20.27
CA PRO A 344 13.60 44.16 -20.86
C PRO A 344 13.99 42.94 -21.70
N PHE A 345 13.53 41.78 -21.34
CA PHE A 345 13.81 40.51 -22.03
C PHE A 345 13.07 40.46 -23.37
N SER A 346 11.79 40.80 -23.41
CA SER A 346 10.99 40.83 -24.65
C SER A 346 11.58 41.83 -25.67
N LYS A 347 11.95 43.04 -25.19
CA LYS A 347 12.59 44.05 -25.99
C LYS A 347 13.90 43.55 -26.58
N SER A 348 14.79 42.98 -25.75
CA SER A 348 16.06 42.46 -26.21
C SER A 348 15.91 41.37 -27.29
N LEU A 349 14.93 40.53 -27.23
CA LEU A 349 14.68 39.48 -28.22
C LEU A 349 14.07 40.03 -29.52
N THR A 350 13.17 41.00 -29.44
CA THR A 350 12.60 41.68 -30.60
C THR A 350 13.65 42.53 -31.34
N ASP A 351 14.50 43.20 -30.59
CA ASP A 351 15.67 43.93 -31.16
C ASP A 351 16.62 42.99 -31.91
N GLN A 352 16.67 41.72 -31.53
CA GLN A 352 17.41 40.67 -32.24
C GLN A 352 16.63 40.01 -33.39
N GLY A 353 15.48 40.58 -33.80
CA GLY A 353 14.68 40.12 -34.90
C GLY A 353 13.80 38.92 -34.66
N VAL A 354 13.54 38.54 -33.37
CA VAL A 354 12.60 37.45 -33.03
C VAL A 354 11.17 37.96 -33.07
N PRO A 355 10.27 37.37 -33.89
CA PRO A 355 8.89 37.81 -33.97
C PRO A 355 8.16 37.57 -32.62
N LEU A 356 7.43 38.58 -32.11
CA LEU A 356 6.62 38.51 -30.91
C LEU A 356 5.16 38.79 -31.25
N TYR A 357 4.28 37.87 -30.87
CA TYR A 357 2.82 37.97 -30.93
C TYR A 357 2.26 38.01 -29.52
N THR A 358 1.79 39.20 -29.10
CA THR A 358 1.16 39.41 -27.78
C THR A 358 -0.37 39.25 -27.85
N GLY A 359 -1.02 38.89 -26.75
CA GLY A 359 -2.44 38.59 -26.74
C GLY A 359 -2.81 37.46 -27.71
N CYS A 360 -1.90 36.47 -27.86
CA CYS A 360 -2.06 35.37 -28.82
C CYS A 360 -1.84 34.01 -28.11
N CYS A 361 -2.42 32.97 -28.65
CA CYS A 361 -2.23 31.61 -28.20
C CYS A 361 -1.83 30.67 -29.35
N VAL A 362 -1.26 29.51 -29.04
CA VAL A 362 -1.26 28.40 -29.99
C VAL A 362 -2.66 27.78 -29.97
N TYR A 363 -3.33 27.88 -31.11
CA TYR A 363 -4.69 27.36 -31.31
C TYR A 363 -4.68 25.86 -31.63
N GLU A 364 -3.72 25.44 -32.47
CA GLU A 364 -3.56 24.05 -32.90
C GLU A 364 -2.09 23.76 -33.27
N ALA A 365 -1.61 22.56 -32.90
CA ALA A 365 -0.41 21.97 -33.45
C ALA A 365 -0.76 21.02 -34.60
N LEU A 366 -0.08 21.14 -35.72
CA LEU A 366 -0.25 20.28 -36.88
C LEU A 366 0.95 19.36 -37.05
N PRO A 367 0.71 18.05 -37.35
CA PRO A 367 1.81 17.13 -37.61
C PRO A 367 2.45 17.41 -38.96
N ALA A 368 3.74 17.13 -39.15
CA ALA A 368 4.38 17.07 -40.45
C ALA A 368 3.76 15.97 -41.33
N LYS A 369 3.85 16.13 -42.66
CA LYS A 369 3.12 15.24 -43.60
C LYS A 369 3.53 13.77 -43.52
N GLU A 370 4.77 13.47 -43.15
CA GLU A 370 5.32 12.10 -43.14
C GLU A 370 5.58 11.54 -41.75
N ASP A 371 5.55 12.39 -40.71
CA ASP A 371 5.89 12.03 -39.34
C ASP A 371 4.77 12.41 -38.37
N HIS A 372 4.67 11.67 -37.28
CA HIS A 372 3.75 11.98 -36.17
C HIS A 372 4.28 13.10 -35.27
N VAL A 373 5.17 13.96 -35.75
CA VAL A 373 5.87 15.02 -35.04
C VAL A 373 5.26 16.38 -35.45
N VAL A 374 5.38 17.37 -34.57
CA VAL A 374 4.99 18.76 -34.92
C VAL A 374 5.71 19.22 -36.19
N GLY A 375 4.96 19.80 -37.12
CA GLY A 375 5.47 20.43 -38.34
C GLY A 375 5.06 21.90 -38.47
N MET A 376 4.02 22.32 -37.76
CA MET A 376 3.45 23.66 -37.82
C MET A 376 2.65 24.01 -36.56
N ALA A 377 2.72 25.25 -36.14
CA ALA A 377 1.84 25.85 -35.14
C ALA A 377 0.86 26.83 -35.79
N ARG A 378 -0.42 26.71 -35.46
CA ARG A 378 -1.46 27.70 -35.77
C ARG A 378 -1.61 28.62 -34.58
N VAL A 379 -1.36 29.89 -34.76
CA VAL A 379 -1.42 30.93 -33.71
C VAL A 379 -2.59 31.83 -33.99
N ALA A 380 -3.40 32.15 -32.95
CA ALA A 380 -4.56 33.02 -33.07
C ALA A 380 -4.56 34.09 -31.98
N SER A 381 -5.26 35.21 -32.22
CA SER A 381 -5.54 36.18 -31.15
C SER A 381 -6.32 35.53 -30.02
N PHE A 382 -6.00 35.92 -28.77
CA PHE A 382 -6.56 35.35 -27.58
C PHE A 382 -6.97 36.41 -26.57
N SER A 383 -8.24 36.50 -26.26
CA SER A 383 -8.78 37.41 -25.27
C SER A 383 -9.94 36.79 -24.51
N ASP A 384 -10.10 37.16 -23.24
CA ASP A 384 -11.16 36.66 -22.36
C ASP A 384 -11.30 35.13 -22.34
N GLY A 385 -10.17 34.43 -22.52
CA GLY A 385 -10.11 32.96 -22.52
C GLY A 385 -10.67 32.32 -23.80
N LYS A 386 -10.76 33.08 -24.92
CA LYS A 386 -11.22 32.57 -26.20
C LYS A 386 -10.21 32.95 -27.32
N ALA A 387 -9.96 31.97 -28.16
CA ALA A 387 -9.19 32.20 -29.38
C ALA A 387 -10.14 32.67 -30.49
N ASP A 388 -9.66 33.57 -31.37
CA ASP A 388 -10.39 33.99 -32.57
C ASP A 388 -9.87 33.22 -33.80
N PRO A 389 -10.62 32.21 -34.29
CA PRO A 389 -10.21 31.40 -35.44
C PRO A 389 -10.00 32.19 -36.72
N ALA A 390 -10.62 33.38 -36.86
CA ALA A 390 -10.47 34.24 -38.05
C ALA A 390 -9.09 34.87 -38.14
N THR A 391 -8.34 34.93 -37.05
CA THR A 391 -6.99 35.53 -36.96
C THR A 391 -5.86 34.52 -37.08
N VAL A 392 -6.15 33.27 -37.38
CA VAL A 392 -5.16 32.18 -37.41
C VAL A 392 -4.04 32.48 -38.41
N ARG A 393 -2.80 32.31 -37.91
CA ARG A 393 -1.56 32.36 -38.69
C ARG A 393 -0.83 31.04 -38.55
N GLU A 394 -0.24 30.57 -39.64
CA GLU A 394 0.53 29.33 -39.71
C GLU A 394 2.02 29.65 -39.61
N ILE A 395 2.70 28.99 -38.64
CA ILE A 395 4.13 29.14 -38.40
C ILE A 395 4.79 27.78 -38.50
N GLN A 396 5.67 27.61 -39.46
CA GLN A 396 6.44 26.37 -39.63
C GLN A 396 7.41 26.20 -38.45
N CYS A 397 7.38 25.03 -37.81
CA CYS A 397 8.28 24.68 -36.69
C CYS A 397 8.34 23.16 -36.51
N ASP A 398 9.41 22.64 -35.89
CA ASP A 398 9.54 21.25 -35.48
C ASP A 398 9.45 21.10 -33.96
N GLY A 399 9.14 22.21 -33.24
CA GLY A 399 8.91 22.21 -31.80
C GLY A 399 8.00 23.35 -31.34
N ILE A 400 7.15 23.07 -30.35
CA ILE A 400 6.37 24.05 -29.58
C ILE A 400 6.79 23.92 -28.14
N ILE A 401 7.43 24.95 -27.59
CA ILE A 401 8.02 24.92 -26.26
C ILE A 401 7.22 25.86 -25.35
N MET A 402 6.65 25.34 -24.25
CA MET A 402 5.67 26.06 -23.44
C MET A 402 6.25 26.51 -22.11
N SER A 403 5.95 27.76 -21.70
CA SER A 403 6.21 28.30 -20.37
C SER A 403 5.05 29.21 -19.96
N VAL A 404 3.98 28.62 -19.39
CA VAL A 404 2.74 29.35 -19.09
C VAL A 404 2.39 29.38 -17.60
N GLY A 405 3.11 28.68 -16.79
CA GLY A 405 2.89 28.67 -15.36
C GLY A 405 3.55 27.52 -14.62
N TRP A 406 3.41 27.59 -13.29
CA TRP A 406 3.99 26.66 -12.33
C TRP A 406 2.96 26.29 -11.28
N ALA A 407 2.97 25.05 -10.80
CA ALA A 407 2.25 24.59 -9.63
C ALA A 407 3.25 24.16 -8.54
N PRO A 408 3.01 24.42 -7.25
CA PRO A 408 3.93 24.06 -6.18
C PRO A 408 4.04 22.55 -6.07
N ALA A 409 5.26 22.05 -5.87
CA ALA A 409 5.49 20.62 -5.57
C ALA A 409 5.19 20.33 -4.09
N ALA A 410 3.92 20.54 -3.69
CA ALA A 410 3.47 20.57 -2.31
C ALA A 410 2.95 19.21 -1.79
N ASN A 411 3.14 18.12 -2.53
CA ASN A 411 2.58 16.80 -2.18
C ASN A 411 2.94 16.36 -0.74
N LEU A 412 4.19 16.53 -0.34
CA LEU A 412 4.65 16.20 1.02
C LEU A 412 4.13 17.18 2.06
N LEU A 413 3.94 18.44 1.72
CA LEU A 413 3.33 19.44 2.61
C LEU A 413 1.87 19.08 2.92
N TYR A 414 1.09 18.64 1.94
CA TYR A 414 -0.27 18.12 2.19
C TYR A 414 -0.25 16.90 3.13
N GLN A 415 0.71 15.99 2.98
CA GLN A 415 0.87 14.84 3.87
C GLN A 415 1.32 15.25 5.28
N ALA A 416 2.00 16.38 5.42
CA ALA A 416 2.37 17.01 6.70
C ALA A 416 1.25 17.89 7.30
N ASN A 417 0.01 17.76 6.80
CA ASN A 417 -1.16 18.54 7.22
C ASN A 417 -1.00 20.07 7.10
N THR A 418 -0.17 20.52 6.17
CA THR A 418 -0.01 21.94 5.89
C THR A 418 -1.28 22.51 5.28
N GLN A 419 -1.78 23.61 5.80
CA GLN A 419 -2.84 24.38 5.16
C GLN A 419 -2.25 25.20 4.00
N MET A 420 -2.92 25.10 2.84
CA MET A 420 -2.51 25.80 1.63
C MET A 420 -3.55 26.87 1.28
N ARG A 421 -3.08 28.09 1.03
CA ARG A 421 -3.92 29.20 0.63
C ARG A 421 -3.67 29.58 -0.83
N TYR A 422 -4.72 29.82 -1.58
CA TYR A 422 -4.62 30.37 -2.92
C TYR A 422 -4.31 31.87 -2.87
N THR A 423 -3.38 32.34 -3.70
CA THR A 423 -3.03 33.75 -3.80
C THR A 423 -3.17 34.23 -5.24
N ASP A 424 -3.98 35.28 -5.43
CA ASP A 424 -4.21 35.89 -6.74
C ASP A 424 -2.93 36.53 -7.31
N ALA A 425 -2.04 37.01 -6.45
CA ALA A 425 -0.78 37.60 -6.87
C ALA A 425 0.13 36.62 -7.62
N LEU A 426 -0.05 35.32 -7.36
CA LEU A 426 0.75 34.25 -7.96
C LEU A 426 -0.10 33.27 -8.79
N GLU A 427 -1.42 33.38 -8.75
CA GLU A 427 -2.36 32.44 -9.38
C GLU A 427 -2.05 30.96 -9.01
N GLN A 428 -1.71 30.73 -7.73
CA GLN A 428 -1.37 29.41 -7.20
C GLN A 428 -1.60 29.27 -5.71
N PHE A 429 -1.55 28.02 -5.23
CA PHE A 429 -1.56 27.72 -3.80
C PHE A 429 -0.16 27.89 -3.19
N VAL A 430 -0.10 28.44 -1.98
CA VAL A 430 1.13 28.57 -1.18
C VAL A 430 0.88 28.07 0.24
N PRO A 431 1.90 27.58 0.98
CA PRO A 431 1.76 27.21 2.37
C PRO A 431 1.34 28.40 3.23
N GLU A 432 0.35 28.23 4.10
CA GLU A 432 -0.13 29.26 5.02
C GLU A 432 0.23 28.92 6.46
N GLU A 433 -0.18 27.74 6.94
CA GLU A 433 0.17 27.26 8.28
C GLU A 433 0.97 25.96 8.17
N LEU A 434 2.16 25.97 8.71
CA LEU A 434 3.06 24.83 8.78
C LEU A 434 2.98 24.19 10.16
N ALA A 435 2.95 22.86 10.21
CA ALA A 435 2.99 22.14 11.47
C ALA A 435 4.34 22.38 12.19
N PRO A 436 4.40 22.23 13.54
CA PRO A 436 5.65 22.37 14.28
C PRO A 436 6.78 21.49 13.72
N GLY A 437 7.97 22.05 13.57
CA GLY A 437 9.13 21.37 13.00
C GLY A 437 9.13 21.25 11.47
N ILE A 438 8.11 21.78 10.79
CA ILE A 438 8.00 21.81 9.33
C ILE A 438 8.31 23.22 8.81
N PHE A 439 9.11 23.29 7.76
CA PHE A 439 9.50 24.51 7.08
C PHE A 439 9.37 24.34 5.56
N ALA A 440 9.14 25.41 4.86
CA ALA A 440 9.09 25.43 3.39
C ALA A 440 9.91 26.59 2.83
N CYS A 441 10.54 26.41 1.67
CA CYS A 441 11.30 27.46 1.03
C CYS A 441 11.36 27.36 -0.50
N GLY A 442 11.60 28.49 -1.13
CA GLY A 442 11.74 28.62 -2.57
C GLY A 442 10.41 28.59 -3.34
N ARG A 443 10.38 27.93 -4.50
CA ARG A 443 9.19 27.95 -5.36
C ARG A 443 7.96 27.28 -4.75
N VAL A 444 8.13 26.28 -3.91
CA VAL A 444 6.99 25.68 -3.18
C VAL A 444 6.37 26.67 -2.21
N ASN A 445 7.15 27.65 -1.74
CA ASN A 445 6.72 28.77 -0.90
C ASN A 445 6.34 30.03 -1.71
N GLY A 446 6.16 29.92 -3.03
CA GLY A 446 5.73 31.00 -3.92
C GLY A 446 6.82 31.99 -4.33
N LEU A 447 8.08 31.71 -4.11
CA LEU A 447 9.19 32.60 -4.45
C LEU A 447 9.86 32.17 -5.76
N TYR A 448 9.81 33.03 -6.77
CA TYR A 448 10.32 32.77 -8.11
C TYR A 448 11.59 33.55 -8.44
N ASN A 449 11.80 34.73 -7.86
CA ASN A 449 13.01 35.50 -8.01
C ASN A 449 14.24 34.74 -7.51
N PRO A 450 15.36 34.64 -8.29
CA PRO A 450 16.56 33.90 -7.91
C PRO A 450 17.12 34.26 -6.54
N ASP A 451 17.31 35.55 -6.23
CA ASP A 451 17.87 36.01 -4.96
C ASP A 451 16.92 35.70 -3.78
N ALA A 452 15.60 35.93 -3.99
CA ALA A 452 14.60 35.62 -2.96
C ALA A 452 14.58 34.12 -2.61
N ARG A 453 14.76 33.23 -3.58
CA ARG A 453 14.84 31.78 -3.37
C ARG A 453 16.03 31.38 -2.50
N LEU A 454 17.19 31.98 -2.72
CA LEU A 454 18.40 31.72 -1.93
C LEU A 454 18.20 32.19 -0.48
N ARG A 455 17.72 33.42 -0.31
CA ARG A 455 17.48 34.01 1.01
C ARG A 455 16.41 33.25 1.80
N ASP A 456 15.36 32.79 1.12
CA ASP A 456 14.30 31.98 1.75
C ASP A 456 14.82 30.59 2.20
N GLY A 457 15.75 30.01 1.43
CA GLY A 457 16.48 28.82 1.85
C GLY A 457 17.24 29.06 3.15
N GLN A 458 18.05 30.13 3.21
CA GLN A 458 18.79 30.50 4.42
C GLN A 458 17.86 30.70 5.63
N ARG A 459 16.75 31.41 5.43
CA ARG A 459 15.72 31.62 6.47
C ARG A 459 15.16 30.29 6.99
N ALA A 460 14.73 29.42 6.08
CA ALA A 460 14.10 28.16 6.46
C ALA A 460 15.07 27.19 7.13
N GLY A 461 16.31 27.08 6.63
CA GLY A 461 17.33 26.22 7.22
C GLY A 461 17.76 26.67 8.62
N SER A 462 18.02 27.98 8.79
CA SER A 462 18.34 28.52 10.10
C SER A 462 17.17 28.42 11.09
N ALA A 463 15.94 28.61 10.63
CA ALA A 463 14.76 28.45 11.48
C ALA A 463 14.55 26.99 11.91
N ALA A 464 14.81 26.02 11.01
CA ALA A 464 14.75 24.60 11.33
C ALA A 464 15.80 24.18 12.39
N ALA A 465 17.02 24.71 12.28
CA ALA A 465 18.06 24.48 13.27
C ALA A 465 17.71 25.14 14.63
N ALA A 466 17.27 26.39 14.60
CA ALA A 466 16.87 27.14 15.80
C ALA A 466 15.68 26.49 16.54
N TYR A 467 14.72 25.91 15.81
CA TYR A 467 13.63 25.12 16.40
C TYR A 467 14.11 23.96 17.25
N LEU A 468 15.27 23.39 16.92
CA LEU A 468 15.90 22.29 17.66
C LEU A 468 16.90 22.77 18.73
N GLY A 469 17.03 24.09 18.91
CA GLY A 469 17.98 24.69 19.88
C GLY A 469 19.38 24.89 19.33
N PHE A 470 19.63 24.73 18.05
CA PHE A 470 20.90 25.05 17.40
C PHE A 470 20.87 26.51 16.91
N GLY A 471 21.69 27.37 17.51
CA GLY A 471 21.84 28.77 17.11
C GLY A 471 20.53 29.59 17.17
N LYS A 472 20.37 30.53 16.23
CA LYS A 472 19.23 31.44 16.15
C LYS A 472 18.70 31.51 14.71
N ALA A 473 17.38 31.66 14.56
CA ALA A 473 16.77 31.94 13.25
C ALA A 473 17.31 33.26 12.68
N LEU A 474 17.71 33.21 11.41
CA LEU A 474 18.18 34.39 10.71
C LEU A 474 16.99 35.25 10.27
N GLU A 475 17.02 36.52 10.60
CA GLU A 475 16.12 37.53 10.05
C GLU A 475 16.62 37.92 8.65
N VAL A 476 15.95 37.45 7.61
CA VAL A 476 16.33 37.71 6.22
C VAL A 476 15.21 38.51 5.56
N SER A 477 15.54 39.67 5.05
CA SER A 477 14.62 40.46 4.22
C SER A 477 14.48 39.80 2.85
N ILE A 478 13.26 39.42 2.49
CA ILE A 478 12.91 38.75 1.24
C ILE A 478 11.97 39.64 0.43
N SER A 479 12.43 40.06 -0.75
CA SER A 479 11.58 40.72 -1.75
C SER A 479 11.10 39.68 -2.77
N PRO A 480 9.80 39.35 -2.84
CA PRO A 480 9.32 38.28 -3.72
C PRO A 480 9.44 38.60 -5.22
N GLY A 481 9.64 39.85 -5.59
CA GLY A 481 9.58 40.30 -6.98
C GLY A 481 8.15 40.61 -7.41
N MET A 482 8.00 41.29 -8.58
CA MET A 482 6.69 41.84 -8.97
C MET A 482 5.97 41.09 -10.11
N THR A 483 6.55 40.04 -10.67
CA THR A 483 5.93 39.33 -11.81
C THR A 483 5.23 38.05 -11.37
N CYS A 484 3.96 37.93 -11.75
CA CYS A 484 3.21 36.69 -11.56
C CYS A 484 3.79 35.58 -12.44
N PRO A 485 4.15 34.41 -11.86
CA PRO A 485 4.73 33.29 -12.63
C PRO A 485 3.67 32.52 -13.43
N ASN A 486 2.38 32.76 -13.20
CA ASN A 486 1.28 32.00 -13.76
C ASN A 486 0.34 32.86 -14.58
N PHE A 487 -0.22 32.24 -15.62
CA PHE A 487 -1.34 32.80 -16.36
C PHE A 487 -2.65 32.16 -15.88
N SER A 488 -3.65 33.02 -15.68
CA SER A 488 -4.93 32.56 -15.07
C SER A 488 -5.69 31.54 -15.92
N TRP A 489 -5.58 31.61 -17.25
CA TRP A 489 -6.33 30.76 -18.14
C TRP A 489 -5.53 30.28 -19.38
N PRO A 490 -4.59 29.33 -19.25
CA PRO A 490 -3.80 28.78 -20.37
C PRO A 490 -4.58 27.67 -21.11
N ILE A 491 -5.90 27.80 -21.26
CA ILE A 491 -6.79 26.78 -21.81
C ILE A 491 -7.51 27.33 -23.04
N VAL A 492 -7.24 26.72 -24.17
CA VAL A 492 -7.79 27.08 -25.48
C VAL A 492 -8.79 26.01 -25.92
N SER A 493 -10.06 26.40 -26.03
CA SER A 493 -11.10 25.52 -26.57
C SER A 493 -10.95 25.35 -28.09
N HIS A 494 -11.29 24.16 -28.58
CA HIS A 494 -11.27 23.90 -30.02
C HIS A 494 -12.48 23.03 -30.40
N PRO A 495 -13.22 23.37 -31.51
CA PRO A 495 -14.46 22.65 -31.90
C PRO A 495 -14.24 21.17 -32.16
N GLN A 496 -13.09 20.77 -32.62
CA GLN A 496 -12.75 19.40 -32.96
C GLN A 496 -12.10 18.63 -31.78
N GLY A 497 -12.04 19.21 -30.59
CA GLY A 497 -11.42 18.62 -29.39
C GLY A 497 -9.93 18.34 -29.55
N LYS A 498 -9.45 17.27 -28.92
CA LYS A 498 -8.04 16.87 -28.85
C LYS A 498 -7.15 17.91 -28.14
N ASN A 499 -7.73 18.65 -27.21
CA ASN A 499 -7.11 19.59 -26.31
C ASN A 499 -7.00 18.94 -24.92
N PHE A 500 -5.85 18.28 -24.69
CA PHE A 500 -5.67 17.42 -23.53
C PHE A 500 -5.32 18.21 -22.28
N VAL A 501 -6.04 17.90 -21.20
CA VAL A 501 -5.82 18.42 -19.84
C VAL A 501 -4.99 17.42 -19.02
N ASP A 502 -5.33 16.14 -19.12
CA ASP A 502 -4.60 15.05 -18.48
C ASP A 502 -4.04 14.11 -19.56
N PHE A 503 -2.72 13.97 -19.58
CA PHE A 503 -2.01 13.16 -20.58
C PHE A 503 -1.95 11.68 -20.19
N ASP A 504 -2.10 11.35 -18.91
CA ASP A 504 -2.08 9.96 -18.44
C ASP A 504 -3.33 9.22 -18.91
N GLU A 505 -4.49 9.86 -18.77
CA GLU A 505 -5.81 9.29 -19.02
C GLU A 505 -6.46 9.76 -20.33
N ASP A 506 -5.71 10.52 -21.16
CA ASP A 506 -6.20 11.13 -22.40
C ASP A 506 -7.48 11.98 -22.21
N LEU A 507 -7.57 12.75 -21.10
CA LEU A 507 -8.73 13.59 -20.82
C LEU A 507 -8.66 14.91 -21.55
N GLN A 508 -9.73 15.24 -22.24
CA GLN A 508 -9.90 16.48 -22.99
C GLN A 508 -10.77 17.47 -22.22
N LEU A 509 -10.76 18.74 -22.59
CA LEU A 509 -11.61 19.77 -21.98
C LEU A 509 -13.09 19.34 -21.92
N LYS A 510 -13.61 18.76 -22.99
CA LYS A 510 -15.01 18.29 -23.06
C LYS A 510 -15.36 17.20 -22.03
N ASP A 511 -14.38 16.42 -21.55
CA ASP A 511 -14.63 15.40 -20.55
C ASP A 511 -14.93 16.02 -19.18
N PHE A 512 -14.34 17.18 -18.89
CA PHE A 512 -14.66 17.97 -17.70
C PHE A 512 -16.01 18.68 -17.82
N GLU A 513 -16.30 19.24 -18.98
CA GLU A 513 -17.61 19.86 -19.27
C GLU A 513 -18.74 18.83 -19.10
N ASN A 514 -18.58 17.65 -19.66
CA ASN A 514 -19.53 16.53 -19.52
C ASN A 514 -19.69 16.09 -18.05
N ALA A 515 -18.58 15.99 -17.31
CA ALA A 515 -18.62 15.60 -15.90
C ALA A 515 -19.46 16.59 -15.06
N VAL A 516 -19.26 17.90 -15.26
CA VAL A 516 -20.04 18.93 -14.55
C VAL A 516 -21.52 18.88 -14.96
N GLN A 517 -21.84 18.65 -16.24
CA GLN A 517 -23.21 18.48 -16.70
C GLN A 517 -23.90 17.25 -16.08
N GLU A 518 -23.15 16.21 -15.75
CA GLU A 518 -23.65 15.02 -15.06
C GLU A 518 -23.72 15.17 -13.52
N GLY A 519 -23.38 16.36 -12.98
CA GLY A 519 -23.48 16.67 -11.55
C GLY A 519 -22.22 16.44 -10.74
N PHE A 520 -21.07 16.20 -11.38
CA PHE A 520 -19.79 16.09 -10.69
C PHE A 520 -19.13 17.48 -10.58
N ASP A 521 -19.67 18.29 -9.67
CA ASP A 521 -19.44 19.73 -9.52
C ASP A 521 -18.39 20.11 -8.47
N ASN A 522 -17.70 19.12 -7.90
CA ASN A 522 -16.64 19.32 -6.94
C ASN A 522 -15.42 18.54 -7.35
N ILE A 523 -14.22 19.03 -6.99
CA ILE A 523 -12.97 18.48 -7.53
C ILE A 523 -12.75 17.00 -7.18
N GLU A 524 -13.16 16.53 -6.00
CA GLU A 524 -13.03 15.13 -5.60
C GLU A 524 -13.98 14.21 -6.38
N LEU A 525 -15.20 14.64 -6.62
CA LEU A 525 -16.18 13.92 -7.42
C LEU A 525 -15.78 13.91 -8.90
N LEU A 526 -15.38 15.08 -9.42
CA LEU A 526 -14.89 15.21 -10.79
C LEU A 526 -13.68 14.32 -11.04
N LYS A 527 -12.69 14.30 -10.13
CA LYS A 527 -11.52 13.44 -10.18
C LYS A 527 -11.91 11.96 -10.25
N ARG A 528 -12.82 11.51 -9.39
CA ARG A 528 -13.26 10.11 -9.33
C ARG A 528 -14.01 9.68 -10.59
N PHE A 529 -14.80 10.56 -11.16
CA PHE A 529 -15.55 10.28 -12.38
C PHE A 529 -14.67 10.32 -13.63
N THR A 530 -13.82 11.35 -13.76
CA THR A 530 -12.98 11.53 -14.95
C THR A 530 -11.67 10.75 -14.90
N THR A 531 -11.23 10.30 -13.74
CA THR A 531 -9.90 9.78 -13.43
C THR A 531 -8.76 10.82 -13.52
N ASN A 532 -9.08 12.11 -13.57
CA ASN A 532 -8.08 13.18 -13.60
C ASN A 532 -7.11 13.07 -12.42
N GLY A 533 -5.82 13.07 -12.70
CA GLY A 533 -4.76 12.97 -11.70
C GLY A 533 -4.70 11.62 -10.97
N MET A 534 -5.37 10.58 -11.46
CA MET A 534 -5.30 9.22 -10.94
C MET A 534 -4.25 8.35 -11.65
N GLY A 535 -3.74 8.79 -12.78
CA GLY A 535 -2.66 8.11 -13.49
C GLY A 535 -1.30 8.26 -12.79
N PRO A 536 -0.23 7.67 -13.35
CA PRO A 536 1.09 7.63 -12.71
C PRO A 536 1.72 8.98 -12.38
N SER A 537 1.40 10.06 -13.13
CA SER A 537 1.86 11.42 -12.80
C SER A 537 1.21 12.00 -11.55
N GLN A 538 0.12 11.40 -11.08
CA GLN A 538 -0.64 11.84 -9.91
C GLN A 538 -1.08 13.31 -10.00
N GLY A 539 -1.48 13.74 -11.22
CA GLY A 539 -2.04 15.06 -11.48
C GLY A 539 -1.06 16.24 -11.45
N LYS A 540 0.25 15.99 -11.44
CA LYS A 540 1.24 17.07 -11.34
C LYS A 540 1.18 18.06 -12.51
N HIS A 541 0.71 17.61 -13.69
CA HIS A 541 0.50 18.45 -14.87
C HIS A 541 -0.96 18.83 -15.12
N SER A 542 -1.92 18.12 -14.53
CA SER A 542 -3.35 18.28 -14.86
C SER A 542 -4.17 18.96 -13.78
N ASN A 543 -3.84 18.76 -12.49
CA ASN A 543 -4.71 19.20 -11.40
C ASN A 543 -4.98 20.70 -11.38
N MET A 544 -3.99 21.56 -11.64
CA MET A 544 -4.19 23.00 -11.61
C MET A 544 -5.12 23.46 -12.75
N ASN A 545 -4.96 22.90 -13.95
CA ASN A 545 -5.85 23.17 -15.06
C ASN A 545 -7.26 22.62 -14.82
N ALA A 546 -7.39 21.45 -14.18
CA ALA A 546 -8.69 20.89 -13.79
C ALA A 546 -9.43 21.82 -12.81
N LEU A 547 -8.73 22.38 -11.80
CA LEU A 547 -9.30 23.36 -10.87
C LEU A 547 -9.78 24.63 -11.58
N ARG A 548 -8.98 25.15 -12.51
CA ARG A 548 -9.35 26.31 -13.32
C ARG A 548 -10.58 26.04 -14.17
N ILE A 549 -10.65 24.89 -14.81
CA ILE A 549 -11.79 24.46 -15.65
C ILE A 549 -13.04 24.33 -14.79
N LEU A 550 -12.96 23.61 -13.68
CA LEU A 550 -14.09 23.41 -12.78
C LEU A 550 -14.59 24.75 -12.21
N GLY A 551 -13.67 25.57 -11.70
CA GLY A 551 -14.00 26.89 -11.17
C GLY A 551 -14.75 27.74 -12.20
N ARG A 552 -14.26 27.77 -13.46
CA ARG A 552 -14.92 28.53 -14.55
C ARG A 552 -16.29 27.97 -14.89
N LEU A 553 -16.47 26.65 -14.96
CA LEU A 553 -17.77 26.02 -15.24
C LEU A 553 -18.77 26.26 -14.14
N MET A 554 -18.32 26.35 -12.90
CA MET A 554 -19.15 26.59 -11.71
C MET A 554 -19.34 28.10 -11.41
N GLY A 555 -18.67 29.00 -12.13
CA GLY A 555 -18.65 30.43 -11.81
C GLY A 555 -17.96 30.75 -10.48
N GLN A 556 -17.00 29.92 -10.06
CA GLN A 556 -16.29 30.02 -8.79
C GLN A 556 -14.77 30.23 -9.01
N ARG A 557 -14.09 30.67 -7.96
CA ARG A 557 -12.64 30.77 -7.95
C ARG A 557 -12.00 29.37 -7.82
N PRO A 558 -10.73 29.17 -8.25
CA PRO A 558 -10.06 27.89 -8.12
C PRO A 558 -9.95 27.34 -6.69
N ASP A 559 -9.87 28.23 -5.69
CA ASP A 559 -9.81 27.86 -4.28
C ASP A 559 -11.17 27.41 -3.72
N ALA A 560 -12.27 27.95 -4.26
CA ALA A 560 -13.62 27.61 -3.80
C ALA A 560 -14.08 26.21 -4.23
N VAL A 561 -13.53 25.66 -5.32
CA VAL A 561 -13.85 24.29 -5.76
C VAL A 561 -13.03 23.22 -5.05
N GLY A 562 -12.16 23.61 -4.12
CA GLY A 562 -11.33 22.74 -3.30
C GLY A 562 -10.01 22.33 -3.97
N THR A 563 -9.22 21.53 -3.28
CA THR A 563 -7.98 20.94 -3.80
C THR A 563 -7.94 19.46 -3.52
N THR A 564 -7.21 18.71 -4.34
CA THR A 564 -6.92 17.30 -4.08
C THR A 564 -5.66 17.17 -3.24
N THR A 565 -5.69 16.35 -2.19
CA THR A 565 -4.55 16.09 -1.32
C THR A 565 -3.83 14.81 -1.72
N ALA A 566 -2.51 14.83 -1.69
CA ALA A 566 -1.69 13.67 -1.96
C ALA A 566 -1.61 12.76 -0.72
N ARG A 567 -1.72 11.46 -0.93
CA ARG A 567 -1.45 10.43 0.09
C ARG A 567 -0.10 9.76 -0.17
N PRO A 568 0.58 9.19 0.86
CA PRO A 568 1.73 8.34 0.61
C PRO A 568 1.29 7.06 -0.15
N PHE A 569 1.93 6.66 -1.19
CA PHE A 569 3.03 7.31 -1.90
C PHE A 569 2.47 8.16 -3.04
N PHE A 570 2.93 9.37 -3.19
CA PHE A 570 2.47 10.27 -4.27
C PHE A 570 3.29 10.10 -5.58
N HIS A 571 4.19 9.17 -5.60
CA HIS A 571 5.12 8.89 -6.69
C HIS A 571 5.09 7.40 -7.02
N PRO A 572 5.11 6.98 -8.29
CA PRO A 572 5.28 5.58 -8.62
C PRO A 572 6.60 5.03 -8.09
N ILE A 573 6.53 3.93 -7.36
CA ILE A 573 7.68 3.21 -6.83
C ILE A 573 7.58 1.72 -7.17
N PRO A 574 8.71 1.00 -7.30
CA PRO A 574 8.67 -0.43 -7.58
C PRO A 574 8.01 -1.21 -6.44
N LEU A 575 7.21 -2.23 -6.76
CA LEU A 575 6.53 -3.07 -5.77
C LEU A 575 7.51 -3.76 -4.79
N SER A 576 8.72 -4.07 -5.24
CA SER A 576 9.77 -4.65 -4.39
C SER A 576 10.13 -3.77 -3.18
N HIS A 577 10.02 -2.45 -3.30
CA HIS A 577 10.25 -1.50 -2.21
C HIS A 577 9.18 -1.58 -1.12
N LEU A 578 7.96 -1.97 -1.47
CA LEU A 578 6.84 -2.18 -0.53
C LEU A 578 6.73 -3.62 -0.05
N ALA A 579 7.34 -4.55 -0.77
CA ALA A 579 7.27 -5.95 -0.42
C ALA A 579 7.87 -6.21 0.97
N GLY A 580 7.18 -7.03 1.75
CA GLY A 580 7.63 -7.48 3.06
C GLY A 580 8.73 -8.53 2.99
N ARG A 581 8.71 -9.48 3.93
CA ARG A 581 9.69 -10.56 4.01
C ARG A 581 9.74 -11.40 2.72
N GLY A 582 10.94 -11.82 2.33
CA GLY A 582 11.19 -12.68 1.18
C GLY A 582 10.79 -14.13 1.35
N PHE A 583 10.37 -14.51 2.54
CA PHE A 583 9.99 -15.87 2.88
C PHE A 583 8.76 -15.85 3.80
N HIS A 584 8.01 -16.92 3.74
CA HIS A 584 6.96 -17.21 4.72
C HIS A 584 7.58 -18.14 5.77
N PRO A 585 7.79 -17.69 7.01
CA PRO A 585 8.34 -18.56 8.04
C PRO A 585 7.41 -19.77 8.21
N GLU A 586 8.01 -20.95 8.32
CA GLU A 586 7.30 -22.19 8.52
C GLU A 586 7.84 -22.86 9.76
N ARG A 587 6.93 -23.18 10.68
CA ARG A 587 7.24 -23.91 11.90
C ARG A 587 6.66 -25.30 11.83
N ARG A 588 7.45 -26.26 12.26
CA ARG A 588 7.08 -27.69 12.31
C ARG A 588 7.25 -28.23 13.70
N THR A 589 6.37 -29.12 14.10
CA THR A 589 6.54 -29.86 15.36
C THR A 589 7.65 -30.91 15.20
N PRO A 590 8.27 -31.37 16.29
CA PRO A 590 9.24 -32.47 16.23
C PRO A 590 8.68 -33.74 15.59
N VAL A 591 7.38 -33.96 15.66
CA VAL A 591 6.68 -35.15 15.11
C VAL A 591 6.42 -35.04 13.61
N HIS A 592 6.64 -33.90 13.01
CA HIS A 592 6.37 -33.66 11.57
C HIS A 592 6.88 -34.78 10.61
N PRO A 593 8.08 -35.35 10.78
CA PRO A 593 8.53 -36.45 9.91
C PRO A 593 7.61 -37.68 9.98
N ARG A 594 7.01 -37.97 11.15
CA ARG A 594 6.06 -39.08 11.30
C ARG A 594 4.73 -38.77 10.61
N HIS A 595 4.29 -37.54 10.64
CA HIS A 595 3.09 -37.12 9.91
C HIS A 595 3.28 -37.29 8.40
N VAL A 596 4.45 -36.88 7.86
CA VAL A 596 4.78 -37.09 6.44
C VAL A 596 4.78 -38.57 6.10
N ALA A 597 5.42 -39.42 6.92
CA ALA A 597 5.48 -40.86 6.72
C ALA A 597 4.09 -41.53 6.74
N LEU A 598 3.12 -40.93 7.45
CA LEU A 598 1.73 -41.39 7.52
C LEU A 598 0.82 -40.74 6.45
N ASN A 599 1.40 -40.11 5.44
CA ASN A 599 0.68 -39.40 4.37
C ASN A 599 -0.28 -38.33 4.86
N ALA A 600 0.11 -37.53 5.85
CA ALA A 600 -0.68 -36.40 6.29
C ALA A 600 -0.75 -35.32 5.21
N PHE A 601 -1.94 -34.75 4.98
CA PHE A 601 -2.10 -33.46 4.36
C PHE A 601 -1.98 -32.39 5.44
N PHE A 602 -1.36 -31.25 5.07
CA PHE A 602 -1.07 -30.18 6.03
C PHE A 602 -1.86 -28.92 5.76
N MET A 603 -2.34 -28.32 6.84
CA MET A 603 -2.88 -26.95 6.84
C MET A 603 -1.96 -26.01 7.61
N ARG A 604 -2.07 -24.72 7.32
CA ARG A 604 -1.37 -23.67 8.07
C ARG A 604 -2.25 -23.11 9.19
N ALA A 605 -1.66 -22.99 10.38
CA ALA A 605 -2.22 -22.25 11.50
C ALA A 605 -1.18 -21.20 11.93
N GLY A 606 -1.32 -19.98 11.41
CA GLY A 606 -0.25 -18.99 11.45
C GLY A 606 0.99 -19.49 10.73
N GLU A 607 2.13 -19.54 11.42
CA GLU A 607 3.39 -20.04 10.86
C GLU A 607 3.53 -21.57 10.97
N TRP A 608 2.65 -22.25 11.71
CA TRP A 608 2.74 -23.68 11.96
C TRP A 608 2.08 -24.52 10.86
N LEU A 609 2.73 -25.63 10.49
CA LEU A 609 2.11 -26.72 9.74
C LEU A 609 1.47 -27.72 10.71
N ARG A 610 0.21 -28.02 10.50
CA ARG A 610 -0.55 -29.02 11.26
C ARG A 610 -1.13 -30.08 10.33
N PRO A 611 -1.13 -31.39 10.71
CA PRO A 611 -1.89 -32.39 9.96
C PRO A 611 -3.37 -32.00 9.87
N GLU A 612 -3.86 -31.82 8.66
CA GLU A 612 -5.27 -31.56 8.39
C GLU A 612 -6.07 -32.87 8.51
N TYR A 613 -5.60 -33.90 7.82
CA TYR A 613 -6.08 -35.27 7.88
C TYR A 613 -4.98 -36.21 7.36
N TYR A 614 -5.15 -37.53 7.56
CA TYR A 614 -4.23 -38.56 7.06
C TYR A 614 -4.86 -39.31 5.89
N ALA A 615 -4.23 -39.19 4.70
CA ALA A 615 -4.74 -39.79 3.48
C ALA A 615 -4.58 -41.30 3.45
N ARG A 616 -5.60 -41.99 2.90
CA ARG A 616 -5.59 -43.42 2.64
C ARG A 616 -5.86 -43.72 1.18
N ALA A 617 -5.21 -44.73 0.65
CA ALA A 617 -5.42 -45.16 -0.74
C ALA A 617 -6.91 -45.53 -0.96
N GLY A 618 -7.50 -44.97 -2.00
CA GLY A 618 -8.91 -45.24 -2.39
C GLY A 618 -9.96 -44.47 -1.59
N CYS A 619 -9.55 -43.64 -0.60
CA CYS A 619 -10.48 -42.79 0.15
C CYS A 619 -10.34 -41.33 -0.24
N ASN A 620 -11.45 -40.61 -0.36
CA ASN A 620 -11.43 -39.17 -0.52
C ASN A 620 -11.21 -38.46 0.83
N ARG A 621 -10.95 -37.14 0.80
CA ARG A 621 -10.72 -36.33 2.00
C ARG A 621 -11.81 -36.50 3.06
N SER A 622 -13.06 -36.40 2.67
CA SER A 622 -14.21 -36.52 3.60
C SER A 622 -14.26 -37.87 4.29
N ALA A 623 -14.07 -38.96 3.52
CA ALA A 623 -14.07 -40.32 4.07
C ALA A 623 -12.93 -40.54 5.06
N CYS A 624 -11.72 -40.05 4.76
CA CYS A 624 -10.59 -40.12 5.70
C CYS A 624 -10.90 -39.40 7.00
N ILE A 625 -11.45 -38.21 6.96
CA ILE A 625 -11.83 -37.42 8.15
C ILE A 625 -12.89 -38.18 8.98
N GLN A 626 -13.94 -38.73 8.34
CA GLN A 626 -14.96 -39.47 9.05
C GLN A 626 -14.43 -40.75 9.68
N GLU A 627 -13.48 -41.46 9.06
CA GLU A 627 -12.81 -42.61 9.65
C GLU A 627 -11.97 -42.23 10.89
N GLU A 628 -11.29 -41.09 10.85
CA GLU A 628 -10.55 -40.55 12.01
C GLU A 628 -11.52 -40.22 13.17
N VAL A 629 -12.63 -39.56 12.88
CA VAL A 629 -13.67 -39.26 13.88
C VAL A 629 -14.22 -40.55 14.47
N ALA A 630 -14.56 -41.53 13.63
CA ALA A 630 -15.09 -42.82 14.09
C ALA A 630 -14.07 -43.56 14.98
N ALA A 631 -12.79 -43.56 14.67
CA ALA A 631 -11.75 -44.19 15.49
C ALA A 631 -11.67 -43.58 16.90
N VAL A 632 -11.72 -42.25 16.99
CA VAL A 632 -11.73 -41.56 18.30
C VAL A 632 -13.00 -41.94 19.13
N ARG A 633 -14.18 -41.95 18.49
CA ARG A 633 -15.43 -42.30 19.16
C ARG A 633 -15.53 -43.77 19.59
N ALA A 634 -15.02 -44.67 18.75
CA ALA A 634 -15.13 -46.11 18.99
C ALA A 634 -14.04 -46.66 19.92
N SER A 635 -12.83 -46.11 19.86
CA SER A 635 -11.68 -46.66 20.59
C SER A 635 -10.73 -45.55 21.07
N VAL A 636 -9.74 -45.17 20.27
CA VAL A 636 -8.72 -44.19 20.67
C VAL A 636 -8.07 -43.53 19.46
N GLY A 637 -7.85 -42.23 19.56
CA GLY A 637 -7.12 -41.45 18.59
C GLY A 637 -5.97 -40.65 19.23
N LEU A 638 -4.97 -40.33 18.42
CA LEU A 638 -3.81 -39.52 18.81
C LEU A 638 -3.68 -38.33 17.87
N ILE A 639 -3.62 -37.11 18.42
CA ILE A 639 -3.36 -35.88 17.65
C ILE A 639 -2.17 -35.13 18.22
N ASP A 640 -1.34 -34.59 17.32
CA ASP A 640 -0.27 -33.66 17.66
C ASP A 640 -0.86 -32.26 17.91
N VAL A 641 -0.82 -31.83 19.19
CA VAL A 641 -1.19 -30.49 19.65
C VAL A 641 0.03 -29.64 20.05
N GLY A 642 1.22 -30.04 19.60
CA GLY A 642 2.50 -29.35 19.87
C GLY A 642 2.57 -27.92 19.36
N THR A 643 1.64 -27.50 18.53
CA THR A 643 1.55 -26.14 17.99
C THR A 643 0.84 -25.15 18.92
N LEU A 644 0.08 -25.61 19.93
CA LEU A 644 -0.55 -24.76 20.93
C LEU A 644 0.50 -23.91 21.65
N GLY A 645 0.17 -22.68 22.01
CA GLY A 645 1.00 -21.88 22.88
C GLY A 645 1.17 -22.55 24.24
N LYS A 646 2.35 -22.49 24.81
CA LYS A 646 2.68 -23.04 26.14
C LYS A 646 3.47 -22.00 26.89
N LEU A 647 2.88 -21.47 27.96
CA LEU A 647 3.44 -20.40 28.75
C LEU A 647 3.54 -20.83 30.23
N GLU A 648 4.54 -20.27 30.89
CA GLU A 648 4.64 -20.34 32.34
C GLU A 648 4.64 -18.96 32.96
N VAL A 649 3.96 -18.83 34.09
CA VAL A 649 3.98 -17.66 34.97
C VAL A 649 4.31 -18.12 36.37
N PHE A 650 5.33 -17.52 36.96
CA PHE A 650 5.79 -17.88 38.32
C PHE A 650 6.27 -16.67 39.08
N GLY A 651 6.33 -16.81 40.40
CA GLY A 651 6.78 -15.75 41.30
C GLY A 651 5.67 -15.25 42.24
N PRO A 652 6.01 -14.42 43.22
CA PRO A 652 5.12 -14.10 44.35
C PRO A 652 3.79 -13.43 43.94
N GLN A 653 3.76 -12.78 42.78
CA GLN A 653 2.55 -12.12 42.27
C GLN A 653 1.94 -12.81 41.02
N ALA A 654 2.32 -14.06 40.76
CA ALA A 654 1.78 -14.83 39.65
C ALA A 654 0.26 -14.97 39.68
N VAL A 655 -0.30 -15.27 40.84
CA VAL A 655 -1.76 -15.32 41.07
C VAL A 655 -2.40 -13.97 40.76
N GLU A 656 -1.78 -12.87 41.24
CA GLU A 656 -2.30 -11.51 41.00
C GLU A 656 -2.33 -11.17 39.53
N LEU A 657 -1.27 -11.48 38.77
CA LEU A 657 -1.23 -11.27 37.33
C LEU A 657 -2.38 -11.99 36.64
N LEU A 658 -2.57 -13.30 36.91
CA LEU A 658 -3.62 -14.09 36.27
C LEU A 658 -5.02 -13.64 36.69
N GLU A 659 -5.21 -13.22 37.93
CA GLU A 659 -6.47 -12.65 38.43
C GLU A 659 -6.81 -11.33 37.70
N ARG A 660 -5.81 -10.50 37.37
CA ARG A 660 -6.03 -9.23 36.72
C ARG A 660 -6.24 -9.36 35.19
N VAL A 661 -5.71 -10.41 34.57
CA VAL A 661 -5.75 -10.60 33.12
C VAL A 661 -6.99 -11.38 32.69
N TYR A 662 -7.25 -12.52 33.27
CA TYR A 662 -8.32 -13.45 32.86
C TYR A 662 -9.64 -13.21 33.57
N VAL A 663 -10.74 -13.54 32.89
CA VAL A 663 -12.09 -13.33 33.47
C VAL A 663 -12.43 -14.32 34.59
N SER A 664 -11.75 -15.49 34.63
CA SER A 664 -11.94 -16.55 35.66
C SER A 664 -11.11 -16.28 36.92
N LYS A 665 -11.44 -16.94 38.04
CA LYS A 665 -10.68 -16.90 39.30
C LYS A 665 -9.58 -17.96 39.33
N TYR A 666 -8.35 -17.58 39.76
CA TYR A 666 -7.23 -18.51 39.94
C TYR A 666 -6.70 -18.55 41.36
N ALA A 667 -7.04 -17.59 42.21
CA ALA A 667 -6.66 -17.58 43.63
C ALA A 667 -7.18 -18.83 44.35
N ASN A 668 -8.35 -19.33 43.97
CA ASN A 668 -8.96 -20.54 44.55
C ASN A 668 -8.71 -21.84 43.76
N LEU A 669 -7.87 -21.77 42.69
CA LEU A 669 -7.49 -22.99 41.98
C LEU A 669 -6.51 -23.80 42.84
N LYS A 670 -6.81 -25.06 43.10
CA LYS A 670 -5.95 -25.97 43.92
C LYS A 670 -4.72 -26.37 43.11
N VAL A 671 -3.59 -26.54 43.78
CA VAL A 671 -2.38 -27.12 43.15
C VAL A 671 -2.74 -28.51 42.61
N GLY A 672 -2.20 -28.82 41.43
CA GLY A 672 -2.50 -30.04 40.69
C GLY A 672 -3.83 -30.05 39.92
N MET A 673 -4.51 -28.89 39.82
CA MET A 673 -5.75 -28.72 39.06
C MET A 673 -5.60 -27.71 37.92
N THR A 674 -6.48 -27.79 36.94
CA THR A 674 -6.56 -26.88 35.80
C THR A 674 -7.90 -26.16 35.79
N ARG A 675 -7.95 -25.04 35.06
CA ARG A 675 -9.21 -24.32 34.81
C ARG A 675 -9.19 -23.72 33.41
N TYR A 676 -10.34 -23.74 32.74
CA TYR A 676 -10.54 -23.05 31.47
C TYR A 676 -10.38 -21.54 31.65
N ALA A 677 -9.64 -20.94 30.73
CA ALA A 677 -9.25 -19.54 30.77
C ALA A 677 -9.78 -18.81 29.52
N VAL A 678 -10.45 -17.70 29.75
CA VAL A 678 -10.86 -16.78 28.70
C VAL A 678 -10.18 -15.43 28.94
N MET A 679 -9.51 -14.93 27.95
CA MET A 679 -8.87 -13.61 27.97
C MET A 679 -9.68 -12.63 27.15
N CYS A 680 -9.94 -11.45 27.68
CA CYS A 680 -10.62 -10.36 26.99
C CYS A 680 -9.71 -9.13 26.91
N ASP A 681 -9.98 -8.26 25.95
CA ASP A 681 -9.44 -6.91 25.92
C ASP A 681 -10.23 -5.95 26.83
N GLU A 682 -9.86 -4.70 26.86
CA GLU A 682 -10.48 -3.64 27.65
C GLU A 682 -11.94 -3.36 27.25
N ALA A 683 -12.32 -3.66 26.00
CA ALA A 683 -13.69 -3.55 25.51
C ALA A 683 -14.58 -4.76 25.91
N GLY A 684 -13.97 -5.81 26.50
CA GLY A 684 -14.67 -7.05 26.87
C GLY A 684 -14.79 -8.04 25.70
N VAL A 685 -14.05 -7.84 24.62
CA VAL A 685 -14.01 -8.75 23.46
C VAL A 685 -13.09 -9.93 23.77
N VAL A 686 -13.51 -11.14 23.42
CA VAL A 686 -12.70 -12.35 23.58
C VAL A 686 -11.52 -12.32 22.60
N ILE A 687 -10.30 -12.42 23.13
CA ILE A 687 -9.08 -12.41 22.33
C ILE A 687 -8.35 -13.74 22.27
N ASP A 688 -8.46 -14.57 23.31
CA ASP A 688 -7.89 -15.93 23.34
C ASP A 688 -8.56 -16.79 24.42
N ASP A 689 -8.35 -18.10 24.31
CA ASP A 689 -8.72 -19.06 25.33
C ASP A 689 -7.64 -20.13 25.53
N GLY A 690 -7.77 -20.88 26.60
CA GLY A 690 -6.87 -21.99 26.93
C GLY A 690 -7.18 -22.68 28.26
N VAL A 691 -6.22 -23.42 28.76
CA VAL A 691 -6.32 -24.11 30.04
C VAL A 691 -5.12 -23.68 30.89
N ILE A 692 -5.42 -23.17 32.10
CA ILE A 692 -4.40 -22.76 33.08
C ILE A 692 -4.33 -23.83 34.17
N ALA A 693 -3.14 -24.39 34.36
CA ALA A 693 -2.81 -25.36 35.42
C ALA A 693 -2.01 -24.69 36.55
N ARG A 694 -2.31 -25.02 37.82
CA ARG A 694 -1.51 -24.59 38.96
C ARG A 694 -0.57 -25.70 39.38
N LEU A 695 0.75 -25.50 39.13
CA LEU A 695 1.80 -26.47 39.46
C LEU A 695 2.26 -26.39 40.94
N ALA A 696 2.37 -25.13 41.44
CA ALA A 696 2.69 -24.81 42.81
C ALA A 696 1.89 -23.59 43.27
N GLU A 697 2.07 -23.14 44.52
CA GLU A 697 1.31 -21.99 45.05
C GLU A 697 1.48 -20.71 44.21
N ASP A 698 2.66 -20.50 43.65
CA ASP A 698 3.05 -19.33 42.85
C ASP A 698 3.56 -19.68 41.43
N HIS A 699 3.22 -20.90 40.96
CA HIS A 699 3.68 -21.38 39.65
C HIS A 699 2.52 -21.95 38.80
N PHE A 700 2.35 -21.39 37.59
CA PHE A 700 1.28 -21.76 36.68
C PHE A 700 1.84 -22.10 35.30
N TYR A 701 1.25 -23.12 34.68
CA TYR A 701 1.49 -23.55 33.31
C TYR A 701 0.20 -23.50 32.51
N PHE A 702 0.23 -22.96 31.32
CA PHE A 702 -0.99 -22.86 30.55
C PHE A 702 -0.79 -22.90 29.04
N THR A 703 -1.87 -23.25 28.35
CA THR A 703 -1.94 -23.26 26.88
C THR A 703 -2.72 -22.05 26.36
N THR A 704 -2.43 -21.68 25.13
CA THR A 704 -3.14 -20.65 24.33
C THR A 704 -3.46 -21.21 22.96
N THR A 705 -4.26 -20.50 22.19
CA THR A 705 -4.44 -20.87 20.78
C THR A 705 -3.09 -20.86 20.03
N THR A 706 -2.97 -21.66 18.97
CA THR A 706 -1.74 -21.75 18.16
C THR A 706 -1.30 -20.40 17.59
N SER A 707 -2.23 -19.62 17.06
CA SER A 707 -1.94 -18.30 16.50
C SER A 707 -1.78 -17.20 17.55
N GLY A 708 -2.39 -17.36 18.73
CA GLY A 708 -2.38 -16.40 19.83
C GLY A 708 -1.10 -16.38 20.66
N ALA A 709 -0.30 -17.47 20.65
CA ALA A 709 0.82 -17.68 21.59
C ALA A 709 1.75 -16.47 21.73
N ALA A 710 2.21 -15.89 20.63
CA ALA A 710 3.12 -14.74 20.65
C ALA A 710 2.43 -13.45 21.13
N GLN A 711 1.16 -13.26 20.78
CA GLN A 711 0.38 -12.11 21.20
C GLN A 711 0.13 -12.14 22.70
N ILE A 712 -0.31 -13.29 23.23
CA ILE A 712 -0.60 -13.47 24.66
C ILE A 712 0.66 -13.30 25.49
N TYR A 713 1.79 -13.86 25.04
CA TYR A 713 3.07 -13.65 25.72
C TYR A 713 3.45 -12.16 25.79
N ARG A 714 3.32 -11.42 24.70
CA ARG A 714 3.61 -9.97 24.67
C ARG A 714 2.65 -9.21 25.60
N GLU A 715 1.37 -9.55 25.57
CA GLU A 715 0.37 -8.87 26.38
C GLU A 715 0.57 -9.10 27.88
N LEU A 716 0.82 -10.34 28.28
CA LEU A 716 1.17 -10.65 29.66
C LEU A 716 2.45 -9.92 30.12
N SER A 717 3.47 -9.90 29.27
CA SER A 717 4.71 -9.20 29.57
C SER A 717 4.50 -7.68 29.69
N ARG A 718 3.68 -7.10 28.79
CA ARG A 718 3.28 -5.68 28.81
C ARG A 718 2.55 -5.34 30.13
N LEU A 719 1.56 -6.11 30.49
CA LEU A 719 0.75 -5.89 31.69
C LEU A 719 1.57 -6.09 32.97
N ASN A 720 2.42 -7.12 33.03
CA ASN A 720 3.32 -7.37 34.12
C ASN A 720 4.24 -6.15 34.37
N THR A 721 4.83 -5.62 33.29
CA THR A 721 5.70 -4.43 33.36
C THR A 721 4.92 -3.17 33.78
N MET A 722 3.74 -2.95 33.17
CA MET A 722 2.87 -1.80 33.48
C MET A 722 2.44 -1.78 34.94
N TRP A 723 2.08 -2.93 35.49
CA TRP A 723 1.62 -3.04 36.86
C TRP A 723 2.76 -3.24 37.86
N ARG A 724 4.02 -3.34 37.38
CA ARG A 724 5.22 -3.56 38.17
C ARG A 724 5.11 -4.77 39.08
N LEU A 725 4.54 -5.87 38.56
CA LEU A 725 4.40 -7.11 39.30
C LEU A 725 5.71 -7.91 39.26
N ASN A 726 5.99 -8.60 40.38
CA ASN A 726 7.14 -9.47 40.50
C ASN A 726 6.79 -10.89 40.00
N CYS A 727 6.72 -11.05 38.67
CA CYS A 727 6.46 -12.34 38.01
C CYS A 727 7.50 -12.60 36.92
N GLY A 728 7.95 -13.85 36.82
CA GLY A 728 8.62 -14.41 35.66
C GLY A 728 7.59 -14.93 34.67
N ILE A 729 7.79 -14.66 33.38
CA ILE A 729 6.92 -15.16 32.27
C ILE A 729 7.82 -15.79 31.23
N VAL A 730 7.59 -17.07 30.93
CA VAL A 730 8.38 -17.82 29.95
C VAL A 730 7.48 -18.39 28.86
N ASN A 731 7.91 -18.27 27.61
CA ASN A 731 7.24 -18.88 26.48
C ASN A 731 7.96 -20.17 26.08
N HIS A 732 7.33 -21.29 26.38
CA HIS A 732 7.81 -22.64 26.10
C HIS A 732 7.23 -23.26 24.82
N THR A 733 6.54 -22.52 23.97
CA THR A 733 5.81 -23.06 22.83
C THR A 733 6.65 -23.99 21.95
N GLY A 734 7.92 -23.64 21.69
CA GLY A 734 8.83 -24.48 20.91
C GLY A 734 9.64 -25.50 21.72
N ALA A 735 9.62 -25.39 23.05
CA ALA A 735 10.40 -26.23 23.95
C ALA A 735 9.68 -27.52 24.36
N PHE A 736 8.34 -27.55 24.18
CA PHE A 736 7.52 -28.73 24.50
C PHE A 736 6.82 -29.26 23.28
N SER A 737 6.93 -30.56 23.03
CA SER A 737 6.01 -31.34 22.20
C SER A 737 4.75 -31.67 23.03
N ALA A 738 3.60 -31.69 22.39
CA ALA A 738 2.35 -32.01 23.08
C ALA A 738 1.46 -32.89 22.21
N MET A 739 0.84 -33.88 22.82
CA MET A 739 -0.06 -34.84 22.18
C MET A 739 -1.34 -34.96 22.96
N ASN A 740 -2.45 -35.05 22.25
CA ASN A 740 -3.73 -35.39 22.87
C ASN A 740 -4.13 -36.81 22.50
N LEU A 741 -4.25 -37.69 23.50
CA LEU A 741 -4.71 -39.05 23.38
C LEU A 741 -6.17 -39.08 23.86
N ALA A 742 -7.12 -39.34 22.95
CA ALA A 742 -8.55 -39.22 23.23
C ALA A 742 -9.35 -40.44 22.75
N GLY A 743 -10.37 -40.80 23.50
CA GLY A 743 -11.29 -41.90 23.21
C GLY A 743 -11.49 -42.84 24.40
N PRO A 744 -12.51 -43.74 24.35
CA PRO A 744 -12.85 -44.64 25.47
C PRO A 744 -11.69 -45.54 25.92
N LYS A 745 -10.74 -45.85 25.03
CA LYS A 745 -9.56 -46.71 25.35
C LYS A 745 -8.31 -45.92 25.66
N SER A 746 -8.38 -44.61 25.78
CA SER A 746 -7.18 -43.75 26.01
C SER A 746 -6.49 -44.06 27.35
N ARG A 747 -7.26 -44.41 28.40
CA ARG A 747 -6.70 -44.80 29.70
C ARG A 747 -5.89 -46.09 29.59
N GLU A 748 -6.44 -47.13 28.98
CA GLU A 748 -5.80 -48.44 28.82
C GLU A 748 -4.49 -48.34 27.98
N VAL A 749 -4.46 -47.46 27.00
CA VAL A 749 -3.24 -47.21 26.25
C VAL A 749 -2.20 -46.50 27.12
N LEU A 750 -2.57 -45.40 27.77
CA LEU A 750 -1.64 -44.59 28.55
C LEU A 750 -1.08 -45.35 29.78
N GLN A 751 -1.91 -46.19 30.39
CA GLN A 751 -1.51 -46.96 31.58
C GLN A 751 -0.35 -47.91 31.34
N GLN A 752 -0.13 -48.36 30.09
CA GLN A 752 1.01 -49.17 29.71
C GLN A 752 2.33 -48.38 29.67
N LEU A 753 2.24 -47.04 29.62
CA LEU A 753 3.39 -46.15 29.41
C LEU A 753 3.78 -45.31 30.62
N THR A 754 2.96 -45.38 31.69
CA THR A 754 3.20 -44.53 32.90
C THR A 754 2.89 -45.29 34.20
N ALA A 755 3.63 -44.95 35.23
CA ALA A 755 3.35 -45.38 36.58
C ALA A 755 2.41 -44.43 37.35
N ILE A 756 1.98 -43.33 36.73
CA ILE A 756 1.01 -42.40 37.32
C ILE A 756 -0.33 -43.14 37.47
N ASP A 757 -0.94 -43.05 38.63
CA ASP A 757 -2.28 -43.57 38.84
C ASP A 757 -3.31 -42.75 38.06
N LEU A 758 -3.86 -43.36 36.99
CA LEU A 758 -4.84 -42.77 36.11
C LEU A 758 -6.29 -43.00 36.55
N SER A 759 -6.54 -43.55 37.76
CA SER A 759 -7.88 -43.69 38.28
C SER A 759 -8.55 -42.33 38.47
N GLY A 760 -9.88 -42.30 38.39
CA GLY A 760 -10.62 -41.07 38.56
C GLY A 760 -10.48 -40.43 39.93
N ALA A 761 -10.16 -41.23 40.97
CA ALA A 761 -9.88 -40.72 42.32
C ALA A 761 -8.55 -39.98 42.40
N SER A 762 -7.49 -40.55 41.82
CA SER A 762 -6.14 -39.97 41.85
C SER A 762 -5.91 -38.93 40.77
N PHE A 763 -6.60 -39.08 39.64
CA PHE A 763 -6.46 -38.17 38.48
C PHE A 763 -7.86 -37.73 37.95
N PRO A 764 -8.62 -36.91 38.76
CA PRO A 764 -9.94 -36.46 38.37
C PRO A 764 -9.90 -35.55 37.12
N TYR A 765 -11.08 -35.36 36.50
CA TYR A 765 -11.24 -34.45 35.38
C TYR A 765 -10.71 -33.04 35.75
N LEU A 766 -10.02 -32.40 34.84
CA LEU A 766 -9.30 -31.12 35.00
C LEU A 766 -8.11 -31.20 36.00
N ALA A 767 -7.58 -32.36 36.29
CA ALA A 767 -6.32 -32.45 37.04
C ALA A 767 -5.09 -32.36 36.11
N ILE A 768 -3.97 -31.96 36.69
CA ILE A 768 -2.61 -32.06 36.09
C ILE A 768 -1.73 -32.89 37.00
N ARG A 769 -0.87 -33.75 36.43
CA ARG A 769 0.13 -34.55 37.14
C ARG A 769 1.46 -34.45 36.43
N GLU A 770 2.53 -34.33 37.18
CA GLU A 770 3.90 -34.44 36.65
C GLU A 770 4.44 -35.83 36.97
N GLY A 771 5.17 -36.42 36.00
CA GLY A 771 5.75 -37.75 36.17
C GLY A 771 6.47 -38.20 34.93
N ARG A 772 6.45 -39.49 34.62
CA ARG A 772 7.09 -40.02 33.40
C ARG A 772 6.07 -40.79 32.57
N VAL A 773 6.19 -40.60 31.23
CA VAL A 773 5.46 -41.39 30.23
C VAL A 773 6.48 -41.97 29.28
N ALA A 774 6.48 -43.30 29.06
CA ALA A 774 7.51 -43.98 28.31
C ALA A 774 8.95 -43.66 28.76
N GLY A 775 9.14 -43.48 30.08
CA GLY A 775 10.42 -43.05 30.66
C GLY A 775 10.78 -41.56 30.49
N ILE A 776 10.00 -40.78 29.78
CA ILE A 776 10.23 -39.34 29.48
C ILE A 776 9.53 -38.50 30.56
N PRO A 777 10.17 -37.45 31.09
CA PRO A 777 9.49 -36.49 31.97
C PRO A 777 8.29 -35.83 31.24
N ALA A 778 7.14 -35.82 31.89
CA ALA A 778 5.90 -35.41 31.26
C ALA A 778 4.99 -34.64 32.23
N ARG A 779 4.23 -33.71 31.71
CA ARG A 779 3.05 -33.09 32.33
C ARG A 779 1.81 -33.68 31.68
N LEU A 780 0.97 -34.31 32.43
CA LEU A 780 -0.28 -34.89 31.96
C LEU A 780 -1.45 -34.04 32.44
N MET A 781 -2.28 -33.61 31.52
CA MET A 781 -3.54 -32.92 31.86
C MET A 781 -4.73 -33.77 31.43
N ARG A 782 -5.67 -34.01 32.33
CA ARG A 782 -6.90 -34.71 32.01
C ARG A 782 -7.95 -33.71 31.52
N VAL A 783 -7.83 -33.37 30.25
CA VAL A 783 -8.69 -32.40 29.58
C VAL A 783 -9.25 -33.02 28.29
N GLY A 784 -10.43 -32.59 27.84
CA GLY A 784 -11.09 -33.17 26.67
C GLY A 784 -11.76 -32.10 25.83
N PHE A 785 -11.10 -31.71 24.77
CA PHE A 785 -11.67 -30.79 23.78
C PHE A 785 -12.64 -31.49 22.82
N VAL A 786 -12.43 -32.76 22.56
CA VAL A 786 -13.19 -33.58 21.61
C VAL A 786 -14.40 -34.29 22.25
N GLY A 787 -14.67 -34.11 23.55
CA GLY A 787 -15.82 -34.68 24.23
C GLY A 787 -15.66 -36.14 24.59
N GLU A 788 -14.45 -36.71 24.56
CA GLU A 788 -14.12 -38.07 25.00
C GLU A 788 -13.22 -38.04 26.24
N TRP A 789 -13.05 -39.17 26.87
CA TRP A 789 -11.98 -39.37 27.85
C TRP A 789 -10.65 -39.09 27.19
N GLY A 790 -9.80 -38.24 27.75
CA GLY A 790 -8.56 -37.90 27.10
C GLY A 790 -7.53 -37.28 28.03
N TYR A 791 -6.29 -37.30 27.53
CA TYR A 791 -5.12 -36.77 28.20
C TYR A 791 -4.30 -35.93 27.22
N GLU A 792 -3.94 -34.72 27.62
CA GLU A 792 -2.85 -33.97 26.96
C GLU A 792 -1.55 -34.29 27.66
N ILE A 793 -0.54 -34.67 26.87
CA ILE A 793 0.77 -35.14 27.33
C ILE A 793 1.80 -34.20 26.81
N HIS A 794 2.38 -33.39 27.67
CA HIS A 794 3.39 -32.38 27.33
C HIS A 794 4.76 -32.87 27.80
N ILE A 795 5.73 -32.95 26.89
CA ILE A 795 7.08 -33.45 27.11
C ILE A 795 8.13 -32.49 26.47
N PRO A 796 9.40 -32.56 26.89
CA PRO A 796 10.44 -31.81 26.19
C PRO A 796 10.47 -32.18 24.70
N ALA A 797 10.66 -31.17 23.84
CA ALA A 797 10.44 -31.25 22.39
C ALA A 797 11.28 -32.35 21.70
N GLU A 798 12.51 -32.55 22.17
CA GLU A 798 13.46 -33.53 21.65
C GLU A 798 12.97 -34.99 21.72
N TYR A 799 12.05 -35.29 22.63
CA TYR A 799 11.45 -36.62 22.79
C TYR A 799 10.13 -36.81 22.02
N GLY A 800 9.72 -35.81 21.23
CA GLY A 800 8.42 -35.81 20.54
C GLY A 800 8.20 -37.06 19.69
N ILE A 801 9.18 -37.44 18.85
CA ILE A 801 9.11 -38.68 18.03
C ILE A 801 9.06 -39.94 18.89
N THR A 802 9.89 -40.03 19.91
CA THR A 802 9.94 -41.19 20.80
C THR A 802 8.61 -41.45 21.48
N LEU A 803 7.98 -40.42 22.01
CA LEU A 803 6.68 -40.53 22.65
C LEU A 803 5.58 -40.89 21.65
N TRP A 804 5.57 -40.25 20.50
CA TRP A 804 4.59 -40.53 19.43
C TRP A 804 4.59 -42.01 19.04
N ASP A 805 5.78 -42.54 18.76
CA ASP A 805 5.97 -43.93 18.38
C ASP A 805 5.55 -44.87 19.53
N ALA A 806 5.96 -44.59 20.77
CA ALA A 806 5.59 -45.36 21.94
C ALA A 806 4.06 -45.44 22.17
N ILE A 807 3.36 -44.30 22.00
CA ILE A 807 1.89 -44.26 22.15
C ILE A 807 1.20 -45.06 21.03
N LEU A 808 1.64 -44.92 19.79
CA LEU A 808 1.09 -45.68 18.66
C LEU A 808 1.33 -47.17 18.84
N ASP A 809 2.49 -47.57 19.31
CA ASP A 809 2.82 -48.97 19.57
C ASP A 809 1.97 -49.56 20.72
N ALA A 810 1.84 -48.88 21.85
CA ALA A 810 0.97 -49.27 22.95
C ALA A 810 -0.53 -49.31 22.56
N GLY A 811 -0.91 -48.46 21.63
CA GLY A 811 -2.28 -48.37 21.15
C GLY A 811 -2.66 -49.37 20.05
N ARG A 812 -1.72 -50.13 19.46
CA ARG A 812 -2.01 -51.10 18.39
C ARG A 812 -3.07 -52.13 18.74
N PRO A 813 -3.09 -52.73 19.96
CA PRO A 813 -4.14 -53.67 20.34
C PRO A 813 -5.55 -53.02 20.41
N PHE A 814 -5.61 -51.72 20.52
CA PHE A 814 -6.84 -50.94 20.62
C PHE A 814 -7.17 -50.24 19.28
N SER A 815 -6.47 -50.58 18.20
CA SER A 815 -6.67 -49.98 16.87
C SER A 815 -6.53 -48.46 16.88
N ILE A 816 -5.55 -47.93 17.62
CA ILE A 816 -5.26 -46.51 17.71
C ILE A 816 -5.03 -45.90 16.32
N ARG A 817 -5.57 -44.71 16.09
CA ARG A 817 -5.31 -43.95 14.86
C ARG A 817 -4.84 -42.55 15.15
N PRO A 818 -3.88 -42.04 14.38
CA PRO A 818 -3.66 -40.59 14.30
C PRO A 818 -4.86 -39.92 13.66
N PHE A 819 -5.22 -38.73 14.14
CA PHE A 819 -6.25 -37.89 13.55
C PHE A 819 -5.81 -36.44 13.39
N GLY A 820 -6.32 -35.78 12.36
CA GLY A 820 -5.95 -34.44 12.04
C GLY A 820 -6.90 -33.37 12.62
N VAL A 821 -6.58 -32.12 12.28
CA VAL A 821 -7.35 -30.95 12.77
C VAL A 821 -8.80 -30.98 12.29
N GLU A 822 -9.07 -31.49 11.08
CA GLU A 822 -10.45 -31.54 10.57
C GLU A 822 -11.31 -32.54 11.36
N ALA A 823 -10.76 -33.70 11.71
CA ALA A 823 -11.46 -34.62 12.61
C ALA A 823 -11.66 -34.00 13.99
N GLN A 824 -10.66 -33.29 14.54
CA GLN A 824 -10.80 -32.53 15.78
C GLN A 824 -11.91 -31.47 15.68
N ARG A 825 -12.05 -30.76 14.54
CA ARG A 825 -13.12 -29.78 14.30
C ARG A 825 -14.50 -30.39 14.31
N VAL A 826 -14.68 -31.59 13.74
CA VAL A 826 -15.96 -32.34 13.82
C VAL A 826 -16.26 -32.75 15.27
N LEU A 827 -15.30 -33.38 15.92
CA LEU A 827 -15.46 -33.91 17.29
C LEU A 827 -15.78 -32.80 18.32
N ARG A 828 -15.08 -31.65 18.26
CA ARG A 828 -15.35 -30.50 19.14
C ARG A 828 -16.73 -29.88 18.86
N LEU A 829 -17.13 -29.86 17.56
CA LEU A 829 -18.43 -29.32 17.17
C LEU A 829 -19.56 -30.18 17.73
N GLU A 830 -19.44 -31.50 17.66
CA GLU A 830 -20.36 -32.42 18.29
C GLU A 830 -20.52 -32.16 19.81
N LYS A 831 -19.43 -31.71 20.47
CA LYS A 831 -19.44 -31.32 21.90
C LYS A 831 -19.92 -29.87 22.11
N GLY A 832 -20.04 -29.08 21.05
CA GLY A 832 -20.42 -27.66 21.10
C GLY A 832 -19.35 -26.73 21.66
N HIS A 833 -18.09 -27.15 21.66
CA HIS A 833 -16.98 -26.31 22.05
C HIS A 833 -16.66 -25.27 20.97
N VAL A 834 -16.46 -24.02 21.37
CA VAL A 834 -16.09 -22.91 20.46
C VAL A 834 -14.60 -22.94 20.10
N ILE A 835 -14.27 -22.41 18.93
CA ILE A 835 -12.90 -22.07 18.52
C ILE A 835 -12.82 -20.55 18.43
N ILE A 836 -11.95 -19.94 19.23
CA ILE A 836 -11.70 -18.49 19.18
C ILE A 836 -11.07 -18.13 17.84
N GLY A 837 -11.63 -17.10 17.21
CA GLY A 837 -11.25 -16.64 15.87
C GLY A 837 -12.00 -17.32 14.72
N GLN A 838 -12.76 -18.41 15.01
CA GLN A 838 -13.70 -19.03 14.06
C GLN A 838 -15.16 -18.79 14.49
N ASP A 839 -15.50 -19.17 15.70
CA ASP A 839 -16.85 -18.97 16.28
C ASP A 839 -16.98 -17.60 16.96
N THR A 840 -15.89 -16.85 17.06
CA THR A 840 -15.82 -15.46 17.52
C THR A 840 -15.13 -14.59 16.48
N ASP A 841 -15.33 -13.29 16.57
CA ASP A 841 -14.66 -12.28 15.77
C ASP A 841 -14.07 -11.16 16.67
N GLY A 842 -13.52 -10.09 16.06
CA GLY A 842 -12.96 -8.97 16.78
C GLY A 842 -13.96 -8.10 17.56
N LEU A 843 -15.21 -8.52 17.67
CA LEU A 843 -16.28 -7.80 18.37
C LEU A 843 -17.05 -8.69 19.36
N THR A 844 -16.88 -9.99 19.29
CA THR A 844 -17.65 -10.97 20.08
C THR A 844 -17.22 -10.95 21.54
N ASN A 845 -18.15 -10.72 22.46
CA ASN A 845 -17.91 -10.81 23.89
C ASN A 845 -18.27 -12.20 24.44
N PRO A 846 -17.86 -12.58 25.68
CA PRO A 846 -18.12 -13.90 26.23
C PRO A 846 -19.61 -14.25 26.41
N TYR A 847 -20.49 -13.27 26.60
CA TYR A 847 -21.92 -13.51 26.71
C TYR A 847 -22.52 -13.97 25.38
N GLU A 848 -22.13 -13.30 24.30
CA GLU A 848 -22.53 -13.64 22.92
C GLU A 848 -22.01 -15.03 22.51
N ALA A 849 -20.80 -15.40 22.93
CA ALA A 849 -20.16 -16.68 22.61
C ALA A 849 -20.61 -17.85 23.52
N GLY A 850 -21.56 -17.64 24.44
CA GLY A 850 -22.00 -18.67 25.39
C GLY A 850 -20.97 -18.97 26.48
N LEU A 851 -19.96 -18.11 26.68
CA LEU A 851 -18.88 -18.27 27.68
C LEU A 851 -19.13 -17.46 28.97
N GLY A 852 -20.31 -16.89 29.14
CA GLY A 852 -20.66 -16.06 30.31
C GLY A 852 -20.45 -16.76 31.66
N TRP A 853 -20.56 -18.09 31.72
CA TRP A 853 -20.29 -18.89 32.91
C TRP A 853 -18.85 -18.78 33.44
N ALA A 854 -17.90 -18.49 32.58
CA ALA A 854 -16.48 -18.33 32.92
C ALA A 854 -16.19 -17.01 33.64
N ILE A 855 -17.03 -15.98 33.45
CA ILE A 855 -16.82 -14.64 33.99
C ILE A 855 -17.09 -14.61 35.50
N LYS A 856 -16.14 -14.08 36.26
CA LYS A 856 -16.26 -13.91 37.71
C LYS A 856 -16.31 -12.43 38.09
N MET A 857 -17.50 -11.83 37.97
CA MET A 857 -17.76 -10.40 38.22
C MET A 857 -17.53 -9.99 39.68
N ASP A 858 -17.45 -10.90 40.60
CA ASP A 858 -17.12 -10.68 42.01
C ASP A 858 -15.63 -10.41 42.27
N LYS A 859 -14.76 -10.58 41.30
CA LYS A 859 -13.35 -10.17 41.38
C LYS A 859 -13.23 -8.63 41.47
N PRO A 860 -12.25 -8.12 42.23
CA PRO A 860 -12.07 -6.66 42.37
C PRO A 860 -11.77 -5.98 41.02
N PHE A 861 -10.91 -6.61 40.23
CA PHE A 861 -10.49 -6.09 38.91
C PHE A 861 -10.06 -7.24 37.97
N PHE A 862 -10.34 -7.09 36.70
CA PHE A 862 -9.69 -7.80 35.59
C PHE A 862 -9.87 -6.96 34.30
N VAL A 863 -9.02 -7.17 33.32
CA VAL A 863 -9.08 -6.48 32.01
C VAL A 863 -10.46 -6.75 31.37
N GLY A 864 -11.15 -5.68 30.96
CA GLY A 864 -12.50 -5.77 30.39
C GLY A 864 -13.66 -5.82 31.39
N LYS A 865 -13.39 -5.90 32.71
CA LYS A 865 -14.45 -6.03 33.72
C LYS A 865 -15.54 -4.96 33.62
N ARG A 866 -15.12 -3.67 33.49
CA ARG A 866 -16.06 -2.54 33.37
C ARG A 866 -16.94 -2.65 32.14
N SER A 867 -16.35 -2.96 31.00
CA SER A 867 -17.06 -3.14 29.74
C SER A 867 -18.03 -4.32 29.81
N LEU A 868 -17.60 -5.49 30.33
CA LEU A 868 -18.45 -6.64 30.54
C LEU A 868 -19.61 -6.36 31.50
N HIS A 869 -19.39 -5.53 32.53
CA HIS A 869 -20.47 -5.11 33.42
C HIS A 869 -21.54 -4.24 32.71
N ILE A 870 -21.09 -3.36 31.79
CA ILE A 870 -22.00 -2.56 30.97
C ILE A 870 -22.75 -3.47 30.00
N LEU A 871 -22.03 -4.34 29.28
CA LEU A 871 -22.59 -5.27 28.31
C LEU A 871 -23.62 -6.25 28.95
N SER A 872 -23.38 -6.69 30.19
CA SER A 872 -24.34 -7.57 30.90
C SER A 872 -25.71 -6.92 31.20
N LYS A 873 -25.80 -5.59 31.12
CA LYS A 873 -27.04 -4.82 31.32
C LYS A 873 -27.71 -4.40 30.01
N GLN A 874 -27.06 -4.63 28.89
CA GLN A 874 -27.58 -4.31 27.57
C GLN A 874 -28.12 -5.56 26.87
N PRO A 875 -29.07 -5.44 25.94
CA PRO A 875 -29.44 -6.54 25.07
C PRO A 875 -28.20 -7.05 24.32
N LEU A 876 -28.10 -8.36 24.18
CA LEU A 876 -27.05 -8.94 23.36
C LEU A 876 -27.22 -8.49 21.91
N ARG A 877 -26.14 -8.24 21.22
CA ARG A 877 -26.15 -7.95 19.79
C ARG A 877 -26.40 -9.21 18.97
N GLN A 878 -25.84 -10.34 19.41
CA GLN A 878 -25.94 -11.64 18.78
C GLN A 878 -25.78 -12.74 19.85
N GLN A 879 -26.18 -13.95 19.53
CA GLN A 879 -26.07 -15.09 20.44
C GLN A 879 -25.65 -16.34 19.65
N LEU A 880 -24.71 -17.10 20.22
CA LEU A 880 -24.28 -18.36 19.65
C LEU A 880 -25.35 -19.43 19.86
N VAL A 881 -25.74 -20.12 18.79
CA VAL A 881 -26.69 -21.24 18.82
C VAL A 881 -26.16 -22.43 18.06
N GLY A 882 -26.58 -23.63 18.46
CA GLY A 882 -26.38 -24.85 17.68
C GLY A 882 -27.50 -24.99 16.64
N PHE A 883 -27.22 -25.58 15.50
CA PHE A 883 -28.23 -25.94 14.51
C PHE A 883 -27.90 -27.25 13.83
N GLN A 884 -28.96 -27.90 13.29
CA GLN A 884 -28.87 -29.15 12.56
C GLN A 884 -29.64 -29.02 11.24
N MET A 885 -29.03 -29.54 10.16
CA MET A 885 -29.69 -29.68 8.86
C MET A 885 -30.63 -30.90 8.89
N PRO A 886 -31.72 -30.89 8.10
CA PRO A 886 -32.55 -32.10 7.93
C PRO A 886 -31.69 -33.27 7.46
N GLN A 887 -31.99 -34.48 7.98
CA GLN A 887 -31.22 -35.69 7.63
C GLN A 887 -31.35 -36.05 6.16
N GLU A 888 -32.47 -35.74 5.55
CA GLU A 888 -32.74 -35.99 4.12
C GLU A 888 -32.11 -34.97 3.18
N TYR A 889 -31.43 -33.95 3.70
CA TYR A 889 -30.84 -32.90 2.89
C TYR A 889 -29.65 -33.45 2.11
N THR A 890 -29.79 -33.50 0.77
CA THR A 890 -28.80 -33.98 -0.18
C THR A 890 -28.16 -32.88 -1.03
N GLY A 891 -28.55 -31.60 -0.81
CA GLY A 891 -28.02 -30.45 -1.51
C GLY A 891 -26.59 -30.08 -1.08
N PRO A 892 -25.98 -29.04 -1.69
CA PRO A 892 -24.69 -28.51 -1.26
C PRO A 892 -24.78 -28.08 0.22
N PRO A 893 -23.86 -28.53 1.09
CA PRO A 893 -23.89 -28.13 2.48
C PRO A 893 -23.63 -26.63 2.63
N PRO A 894 -24.25 -25.98 3.63
CA PRO A 894 -23.82 -24.63 4.02
C PRO A 894 -22.33 -24.58 4.32
N GLN A 895 -21.76 -23.39 4.33
CA GLN A 895 -20.35 -23.12 4.62
C GLN A 895 -20.23 -22.07 5.72
N GLU A 896 -19.07 -21.99 6.32
CA GLU A 896 -18.72 -20.89 7.25
C GLU A 896 -18.96 -19.54 6.56
N CYS A 897 -19.44 -18.56 7.29
CA CYS A 897 -19.81 -17.22 6.85
C CYS A 897 -21.06 -17.14 5.94
N HIS A 898 -21.74 -18.23 5.62
CA HIS A 898 -23.05 -18.12 4.98
C HIS A 898 -24.02 -17.36 5.88
N LEU A 899 -24.81 -16.48 5.25
CA LEU A 899 -25.76 -15.62 5.95
C LEU A 899 -26.98 -16.38 6.40
N ILE A 900 -27.47 -16.06 7.59
CA ILE A 900 -28.75 -16.50 8.10
C ILE A 900 -29.77 -15.41 7.80
N ILE A 901 -30.86 -15.82 7.19
CA ILE A 901 -31.97 -14.94 6.79
C ILE A 901 -33.18 -15.30 7.62
N HIS A 902 -33.82 -14.30 8.21
CA HIS A 902 -35.09 -14.45 8.90
C HIS A 902 -36.02 -13.27 8.54
N ALA A 903 -37.23 -13.56 8.19
CA ALA A 903 -38.23 -12.58 7.74
C ALA A 903 -37.72 -11.63 6.62
N GLY A 904 -36.82 -12.14 5.74
CA GLY A 904 -36.24 -11.37 4.65
C GLY A 904 -35.01 -10.54 4.98
N GLU A 905 -34.61 -10.45 6.24
CA GLU A 905 -33.47 -9.66 6.73
C GLU A 905 -32.30 -10.57 7.14
N ILE A 906 -31.10 -10.02 7.17
CA ILE A 906 -29.90 -10.71 7.66
C ILE A 906 -29.99 -10.78 9.19
N ALA A 907 -30.18 -11.99 9.70
CA ALA A 907 -30.32 -12.26 11.13
C ALA A 907 -29.09 -12.92 11.77
N GLY A 908 -28.04 -13.20 11.00
CA GLY A 908 -26.83 -13.83 11.54
C GLY A 908 -25.94 -14.46 10.48
N ARG A 909 -25.02 -15.31 10.94
CA ARG A 909 -24.10 -16.06 10.09
C ARG A 909 -23.71 -17.39 10.67
N VAL A 910 -23.42 -18.35 9.81
CA VAL A 910 -22.82 -19.64 10.17
C VAL A 910 -21.38 -19.42 10.57
N THR A 911 -20.95 -19.95 11.73
CA THR A 911 -19.55 -19.88 12.21
C THR A 911 -18.81 -21.19 12.06
N SER A 912 -19.50 -22.31 12.23
CA SER A 912 -18.96 -23.66 12.06
C SER A 912 -20.02 -24.58 11.49
N ILE A 913 -19.57 -25.53 10.66
CA ILE A 913 -20.45 -26.58 10.13
C ILE A 913 -19.63 -27.82 9.77
N ALA A 914 -20.13 -28.99 10.06
CA ALA A 914 -19.55 -30.25 9.65
C ALA A 914 -20.63 -31.36 9.58
N TYR A 915 -20.37 -32.38 8.78
CA TYR A 915 -21.18 -33.59 8.83
C TYR A 915 -20.74 -34.46 10.03
N SER A 916 -21.68 -34.81 10.89
CA SER A 916 -21.48 -35.73 12.03
C SER A 916 -22.05 -37.09 11.68
N GLN A 917 -21.19 -38.09 11.64
CA GLN A 917 -21.63 -39.48 11.46
C GLN A 917 -22.41 -39.98 12.68
N ALA A 918 -22.07 -39.53 13.91
CA ALA A 918 -22.74 -39.91 15.15
C ALA A 918 -24.20 -39.40 15.20
N ILE A 919 -24.49 -38.25 14.59
CA ILE A 919 -25.82 -37.63 14.49
C ILE A 919 -26.52 -37.97 13.16
N ASN A 920 -25.74 -38.42 12.16
CA ASN A 920 -26.18 -38.67 10.82
C ASN A 920 -26.78 -37.41 10.13
N ALA A 921 -26.20 -36.25 10.39
CA ALA A 921 -26.63 -34.97 9.80
C ALA A 921 -25.49 -33.95 9.80
N HIS A 922 -25.65 -32.90 9.01
CA HIS A 922 -24.83 -31.69 9.13
C HIS A 922 -25.25 -30.93 10.38
N ILE A 923 -24.32 -30.67 11.28
CA ILE A 923 -24.48 -29.84 12.47
C ILE A 923 -23.59 -28.61 12.39
N GLY A 924 -23.99 -27.53 13.04
CA GLY A 924 -23.24 -26.30 12.99
C GLY A 924 -23.46 -25.36 14.17
N LEU A 925 -22.59 -24.37 14.30
CA LEU A 925 -22.76 -23.24 15.20
C LEU A 925 -23.03 -21.99 14.37
N ALA A 926 -23.82 -21.09 14.91
CA ALA A 926 -24.16 -19.82 14.28
C ALA A 926 -24.28 -18.71 15.31
N LEU A 927 -23.86 -17.50 14.94
CA LEU A 927 -24.15 -16.27 15.66
C LEU A 927 -25.41 -15.67 15.05
N VAL A 928 -26.48 -15.54 15.81
CA VAL A 928 -27.78 -15.06 15.36
C VAL A 928 -28.30 -13.93 16.24
N ALA A 929 -29.28 -13.16 15.71
CA ALA A 929 -29.98 -12.16 16.48
C ALA A 929 -30.64 -12.80 17.74
N PRO A 930 -30.62 -12.16 18.91
CA PRO A 930 -31.10 -12.72 20.16
C PRO A 930 -32.57 -13.16 20.13
N ASP A 931 -33.41 -12.40 19.41
CA ASP A 931 -34.83 -12.76 19.26
C ASP A 931 -35.00 -14.06 18.50
N LEU A 932 -34.19 -14.26 17.47
CA LEU A 932 -34.18 -15.53 16.71
C LEU A 932 -33.67 -16.69 17.58
N ALA A 933 -32.62 -16.43 18.39
CA ALA A 933 -32.07 -17.44 19.29
C ALA A 933 -33.09 -17.92 20.38
N SER A 934 -33.98 -17.03 20.80
CA SER A 934 -34.91 -17.29 21.91
C SER A 934 -36.28 -17.78 21.48
N SER A 935 -36.78 -17.37 20.31
CA SER A 935 -38.17 -17.58 19.90
C SER A 935 -38.35 -18.52 18.71
N ALA A 936 -37.32 -18.68 17.87
CA ALA A 936 -37.41 -19.49 16.64
C ALA A 936 -36.96 -20.93 16.87
N THR A 937 -37.55 -21.87 16.14
CA THR A 937 -37.12 -23.25 16.06
C THR A 937 -36.24 -23.55 14.86
N SER A 938 -36.25 -22.66 13.89
CA SER A 938 -35.50 -22.78 12.62
C SER A 938 -35.17 -21.43 12.00
N PHE A 939 -34.22 -21.46 11.07
CA PHE A 939 -33.85 -20.31 10.25
C PHE A 939 -33.38 -20.77 8.86
N ASP A 940 -33.35 -19.83 7.91
CA ASP A 940 -32.86 -20.09 6.58
C ASP A 940 -31.39 -19.67 6.40
N ILE A 941 -30.58 -20.54 5.80
CA ILE A 941 -29.19 -20.27 5.46
C ILE A 941 -29.12 -20.02 3.94
N ARG A 942 -28.61 -18.87 3.54
CA ARG A 942 -28.42 -18.49 2.14
C ARG A 942 -27.11 -19.04 1.60
N LEU A 943 -27.20 -19.95 0.65
CA LEU A 943 -26.04 -20.60 0.02
C LEU A 943 -25.40 -19.70 -1.04
N THR A 944 -24.16 -20.02 -1.43
CA THR A 944 -23.41 -19.30 -2.47
C THR A 944 -24.13 -19.22 -3.82
N ASN A 945 -24.94 -20.23 -4.17
CA ASN A 945 -25.74 -20.25 -5.40
C ASN A 945 -27.02 -19.38 -5.32
N GLY A 946 -27.26 -18.72 -4.18
CA GLY A 946 -28.43 -17.87 -3.94
C GLY A 946 -29.66 -18.59 -3.43
N ASN A 947 -29.66 -19.93 -3.35
CA ASN A 947 -30.75 -20.71 -2.74
C ASN A 947 -30.70 -20.59 -1.21
N SER A 948 -31.85 -20.76 -0.57
CA SER A 948 -31.93 -20.86 0.89
C SER A 948 -32.25 -22.28 1.30
N VAL A 949 -31.70 -22.71 2.43
CA VAL A 949 -31.96 -24.01 3.05
C VAL A 949 -32.30 -23.79 4.52
N THR A 950 -33.35 -24.46 4.98
CA THR A 950 -33.80 -24.33 6.36
C THR A 950 -33.03 -25.27 7.28
N ALA A 951 -32.51 -24.72 8.39
CA ALA A 951 -31.85 -25.46 9.46
C ALA A 951 -32.65 -25.33 10.75
N GLN A 952 -32.61 -26.35 11.60
CA GLN A 952 -33.30 -26.38 12.90
C GLN A 952 -32.33 -25.98 14.03
N ILE A 953 -32.77 -25.10 14.93
CA ILE A 953 -32.02 -24.74 16.12
C ILE A 953 -32.04 -25.94 17.09
N THR A 954 -30.87 -26.31 17.59
CA THR A 954 -30.69 -27.48 18.45
C THR A 954 -29.86 -27.12 19.67
N SER A 955 -30.20 -27.74 20.83
CA SER A 955 -29.41 -27.54 22.05
C SER A 955 -28.02 -28.16 21.95
N LEU A 956 -27.07 -27.56 22.69
CA LEU A 956 -25.70 -28.06 22.83
C LEU A 956 -25.55 -28.84 24.14
N PRO A 957 -24.70 -29.87 24.19
CA PRO A 957 -23.95 -30.48 23.08
C PRO A 957 -24.85 -31.33 22.15
N PHE A 958 -24.47 -31.43 20.87
CA PHE A 958 -25.20 -32.28 19.90
C PHE A 958 -25.06 -33.78 20.22
N TYR A 959 -23.88 -34.19 20.68
CA TYR A 959 -23.54 -35.57 21.01
C TYR A 959 -23.21 -35.71 22.49
N ASP A 960 -23.68 -36.77 23.13
CA ASP A 960 -23.53 -37.08 24.56
C ASP A 960 -24.01 -35.92 25.49
N PRO A 961 -25.28 -35.50 25.44
CA PRO A 961 -25.81 -34.37 26.23
C PRO A 961 -25.56 -34.54 27.74
N GLY A 962 -25.56 -35.77 28.24
CA GLY A 962 -25.27 -36.12 29.65
C GLY A 962 -23.79 -36.01 30.05
N GLN A 963 -22.89 -35.79 29.06
CA GLN A 963 -21.44 -35.76 29.25
C GLN A 963 -20.88 -37.01 29.92
N MET A 964 -21.47 -38.17 29.67
CA MET A 964 -21.13 -39.46 30.30
C MET A 964 -19.79 -39.99 29.78
N ARG A 965 -19.39 -39.66 28.56
CA ARG A 965 -18.15 -40.15 27.94
C ARG A 965 -16.88 -39.60 28.59
N GLN A 966 -16.97 -38.50 29.30
CA GLN A 966 -15.87 -37.89 30.06
C GLN A 966 -15.91 -38.26 31.58
N LYS A 967 -16.98 -38.87 32.04
CA LYS A 967 -17.15 -39.29 33.45
C LYS A 967 -16.76 -40.73 33.61
N GLU A 968 -16.34 -41.08 34.80
CA GLU A 968 -16.13 -42.48 35.19
C GLU A 968 -17.51 -43.16 35.33
N THR A 969 -17.76 -44.20 34.56
CA THR A 969 -18.92 -45.06 34.79
C THR A 969 -18.61 -45.81 36.10
N THR A 970 -19.22 -45.40 37.17
CA THR A 970 -19.29 -46.28 38.38
C THR A 970 -19.99 -47.52 37.90
N CYS A 971 -19.26 -48.61 37.73
CA CYS A 971 -19.90 -49.93 37.66
C CYS A 971 -20.67 -50.12 38.99
N ALA A 972 -22.01 -50.08 38.91
CA ALA A 972 -22.88 -50.48 39.97
C ALA A 972 -22.74 -51.97 40.17
#